data_d0b4e5ff5641c2967385dfe1879d1ae1
#
_entry.id   d0b4e5ff5641c2967385dfe1879d1ae1
#
_cell.length_a   1.000
_cell.length_b   1.000
_cell.length_c   1.000
_cell.angle_alpha   90.00
_cell.angle_beta   90.00
_cell.angle_gamma   90.00
#
_symmetry.space_group_name_H-M   'P 1'
#
loop_
_entity.id
_entity.type
_entity.pdbx_description
1 polymer ?
#
loop_
_entity_poly.entity_id
_entity_poly.type
_entity_poly.pdbx_seq_one_letter_code
_entity_poly.pdbx_strand_id
1 'polypeptide(L)'
;MKKYLILFLVPLTLISQEDALVEEVIVVGTKASLIAAIDKQRESDKIVSIVDSDALGDFPDTTAAEAIRRLSGISIENDQGEGRYVSIRGLSSDLNSIAINGALMPAPEGNRSVLLDGLPTELLDSIEVSKSLTPDQDADSIGGRIDFKTKRPTDLTGELIKIKIDTQYNEQAKSNDNPRFAITYGDKLSDTFGHVLGFTYSSKQIVSYNNETGFGWETNSEGLKELNDDWEMRYYDLTRERLGFTYDANFLTSDVTSIYISAFHNEYIDDELRYKDEYGKLGSIGTTTQSSMFTDRIRHDAETRVREETRTISAFNIGGETIINDWNSEFQLSYSFAEQDDTDNADLTFRCEVRAKKDSCVNLKSPLVSGAVGEINFSNPRKLVLNSYYPEIYDPANLKFKELELEDSIIEDSETALKLDFSKDIEVGGNPAVAKFGLKYRSREVDVDKNKSFYEDDRTMADFNPSQLSWPFPGQVFSQQANPALVYALQNQTDSLTLDGQETYLEDYKTTEDIFAVYGMLTSDLENGVLTYGVRVEKMDMSSSAFDQDGNPTKASSDHTFVAPSINYKHFINENTLLRTAYSRSLSRPSFNSTAPVLELEITGEDIKGKYGNPDLDPYESDNFDISIEYYGNNLSYLSVGAFLKKIDNAIYKTIQKTATINGVSFNDGVETWINAED
;
A
#
# COMPACT_ATOMS: atom_id res chain seq x y z
N MET A 1 -24.08 12.32 13.75
CA MET A 1 -25.46 12.44 13.20
C MET A 1 -26.02 11.05 12.93
N LYS A 2 -27.21 10.73 13.45
CA LYS A 2 -27.81 9.40 13.25
C LYS A 2 -28.16 9.21 11.76
N LYS A 3 -27.44 8.38 11.04
CA LYS A 3 -27.76 7.96 9.66
C LYS A 3 -28.88 6.93 9.73
N TYR A 4 -30.00 7.19 9.07
CA TYR A 4 -31.12 6.26 8.92
C TYR A 4 -30.85 5.37 7.72
N LEU A 5 -30.59 4.09 7.97
CA LEU A 5 -30.58 3.04 6.95
C LEU A 5 -32.03 2.78 6.50
N ILE A 6 -32.36 3.14 5.28
CA ILE A 6 -33.66 2.81 4.68
C ILE A 6 -33.54 1.43 4.04
N LEU A 7 -34.08 0.43 4.75
CA LEU A 7 -34.17 -0.94 4.23
C LEU A 7 -35.37 -1.00 3.26
N PHE A 8 -35.10 -1.14 1.95
CA PHE A 8 -36.12 -1.48 0.97
C PHE A 8 -36.46 -2.97 1.07
N LEU A 9 -37.54 -3.30 1.72
CA LEU A 9 -38.15 -4.63 1.67
C LEU A 9 -38.92 -4.77 0.36
N VAL A 10 -38.35 -5.51 -0.59
CA VAL A 10 -39.07 -5.97 -1.79
C VAL A 10 -39.88 -7.20 -1.39
N PRO A 11 -41.20 -7.25 -1.62
CA PRO A 11 -41.99 -8.45 -1.31
C PRO A 11 -41.68 -9.55 -2.32
N LEU A 12 -41.11 -10.65 -1.88
CA LEU A 12 -41.01 -11.90 -2.64
C LEU A 12 -42.44 -12.50 -2.79
N THR A 13 -42.99 -12.36 -3.97
CA THR A 13 -44.16 -13.18 -4.35
C THR A 13 -43.68 -14.54 -4.81
N LEU A 14 -43.95 -15.55 -4.00
CA LEU A 14 -43.78 -16.97 -4.39
C LEU A 14 -44.75 -17.29 -5.52
N ILE A 15 -44.22 -17.48 -6.75
CA ILE A 15 -44.94 -18.10 -7.85
C ILE A 15 -44.57 -19.58 -7.83
N SER A 16 -45.53 -20.42 -7.47
CA SER A 16 -45.44 -21.87 -7.64
C SER A 16 -45.58 -22.22 -9.12
N GLN A 17 -44.57 -22.79 -9.72
CA GLN A 17 -44.63 -23.39 -11.04
C GLN A 17 -44.31 -24.90 -10.93
N GLU A 18 -45.12 -25.69 -11.61
CA GLU A 18 -45.08 -27.15 -11.67
C GLU A 18 -43.85 -27.66 -12.40
N ASP A 19 -43.40 -28.83 -11.99
CA ASP A 19 -42.51 -29.82 -12.59
C ASP A 19 -41.80 -29.41 -13.90
N ALA A 20 -40.63 -28.79 -13.78
CA ALA A 20 -39.59 -28.84 -14.78
C ALA A 20 -38.50 -29.81 -14.31
N LEU A 21 -38.07 -30.68 -15.23
CA LEU A 21 -36.94 -31.60 -15.06
C LEU A 21 -35.81 -30.91 -14.29
N VAL A 22 -35.36 -31.53 -13.20
CA VAL A 22 -34.16 -31.12 -12.50
C VAL A 22 -33.00 -31.29 -13.46
N GLU A 23 -32.64 -30.24 -14.18
CA GLU A 23 -31.32 -30.13 -14.77
C GLU A 23 -30.32 -30.23 -13.62
N GLU A 24 -29.36 -31.12 -13.80
CA GLU A 24 -28.26 -31.30 -12.88
C GLU A 24 -27.64 -29.92 -12.62
N VAL A 25 -27.90 -29.33 -11.45
CA VAL A 25 -27.23 -28.09 -11.02
C VAL A 25 -25.78 -28.51 -10.79
N ILE A 26 -24.96 -28.30 -11.81
CA ILE A 26 -23.51 -28.36 -11.66
C ILE A 26 -23.16 -27.22 -10.71
N VAL A 27 -22.90 -27.56 -9.45
CA VAL A 27 -22.31 -26.63 -8.50
C VAL A 27 -20.89 -26.37 -9.01
N VAL A 28 -20.74 -25.33 -9.80
CA VAL A 28 -19.45 -24.82 -10.25
C VAL A 28 -18.87 -24.07 -9.06
N GLY A 29 -18.25 -24.80 -8.16
CA GLY A 29 -17.58 -24.26 -6.96
C GLY A 29 -16.10 -24.05 -7.19
N THR A 30 -15.37 -23.74 -6.13
CA THR A 30 -13.92 -23.48 -6.03
C THR A 30 -13.04 -24.34 -6.95
N LYS A 31 -13.46 -25.58 -7.25
CA LYS A 31 -12.73 -26.48 -8.15
C LYS A 31 -12.70 -25.99 -9.60
N ALA A 32 -13.82 -25.50 -10.14
CA ALA A 32 -13.88 -25.04 -11.52
C ALA A 32 -13.08 -23.74 -11.70
N SER A 33 -13.14 -22.87 -10.73
CA SER A 33 -12.39 -21.64 -10.66
C SER A 33 -10.88 -21.86 -10.63
N LEU A 34 -10.43 -22.83 -9.82
CA LEU A 34 -9.02 -23.22 -9.81
C LEU A 34 -8.56 -23.82 -11.14
N ILE A 35 -9.44 -24.58 -11.83
CA ILE A 35 -9.15 -25.10 -13.17
C ILE A 35 -9.05 -23.94 -14.17
N ALA A 36 -10.00 -22.99 -14.16
CA ALA A 36 -9.98 -21.84 -15.04
C ALA A 36 -8.72 -20.96 -14.86
N ALA A 37 -8.31 -20.74 -13.60
CA ALA A 37 -7.07 -20.03 -13.31
C ALA A 37 -5.83 -20.75 -13.86
N ILE A 38 -5.77 -22.08 -13.68
CA ILE A 38 -4.67 -22.92 -14.19
C ILE A 38 -4.65 -22.91 -15.72
N ASP A 39 -5.82 -23.00 -16.38
CA ASP A 39 -5.93 -22.98 -17.85
C ASP A 39 -5.51 -21.61 -18.40
N LYS A 40 -6.01 -20.50 -17.84
CA LYS A 40 -5.58 -19.13 -18.20
C LYS A 40 -4.05 -18.96 -18.04
N GLN A 41 -3.48 -19.51 -16.97
CA GLN A 41 -2.02 -19.47 -16.75
C GLN A 41 -1.27 -20.30 -17.80
N ARG A 42 -1.78 -21.48 -18.17
CA ARG A 42 -1.20 -22.32 -19.21
C ARG A 42 -1.21 -21.66 -20.58
N GLU A 43 -2.30 -20.98 -20.94
CA GLU A 43 -2.49 -20.29 -22.21
C GLU A 43 -1.59 -19.06 -22.34
N SER A 44 -1.29 -18.37 -21.26
CA SER A 44 -0.47 -17.15 -21.26
C SER A 44 0.88 -17.37 -21.96
N ASP A 45 1.35 -16.36 -22.72
CA ASP A 45 2.67 -16.35 -23.38
C ASP A 45 3.80 -15.83 -22.47
N LYS A 46 3.45 -15.31 -21.30
CA LYS A 46 4.39 -14.81 -20.26
C LYS A 46 4.32 -15.64 -19.00
N ILE A 47 5.28 -15.44 -18.10
CA ILE A 47 5.26 -16.07 -16.76
C ILE A 47 4.27 -15.28 -15.89
N VAL A 48 3.11 -15.90 -15.60
CA VAL A 48 2.02 -15.29 -14.85
C VAL A 48 1.51 -16.26 -13.78
N SER A 49 1.00 -15.70 -12.69
CA SER A 49 0.20 -16.44 -11.69
C SER A 49 -1.18 -15.80 -11.60
N ILE A 50 -2.23 -16.61 -11.58
CA ILE A 50 -3.63 -16.16 -11.65
C ILE A 50 -4.43 -16.71 -10.49
N VAL A 51 -5.25 -15.85 -9.85
CA VAL A 51 -6.32 -16.22 -8.93
C VAL A 51 -7.64 -15.83 -9.55
N ASP A 52 -8.61 -16.74 -9.63
CA ASP A 52 -9.92 -16.48 -10.22
C ASP A 52 -10.99 -16.24 -9.15
N SER A 53 -12.05 -15.54 -9.47
CA SER A 53 -13.05 -14.95 -8.57
C SER A 53 -13.85 -15.93 -7.72
N ASP A 54 -14.18 -17.10 -8.28
CA ASP A 54 -14.95 -18.08 -7.52
C ASP A 54 -14.10 -18.69 -6.38
N ALA A 55 -12.76 -18.72 -6.56
CA ALA A 55 -11.84 -19.02 -5.47
C ALA A 55 -11.71 -17.84 -4.48
N LEU A 56 -11.87 -16.60 -4.91
CA LEU A 56 -11.82 -15.40 -4.06
C LEU A 56 -12.98 -15.35 -3.07
N GLY A 57 -14.17 -15.83 -3.45
CA GLY A 57 -15.37 -15.78 -2.60
C GLY A 57 -15.53 -16.91 -1.60
N ASP A 58 -14.89 -18.06 -1.83
CA ASP A 58 -15.02 -19.27 -1.00
C ASP A 58 -13.96 -19.38 0.11
N PHE A 59 -12.89 -18.59 0.01
CA PHE A 59 -11.88 -18.48 1.05
C PHE A 59 -12.20 -17.33 2.02
N PRO A 60 -11.67 -17.39 3.25
CA PRO A 60 -11.91 -16.35 4.26
C PRO A 60 -11.17 -15.02 3.98
N ASP A 61 -10.62 -14.84 2.77
CA ASP A 61 -9.92 -13.64 2.37
C ASP A 61 -10.92 -12.48 2.23
N THR A 62 -10.64 -11.40 2.93
CA THR A 62 -11.51 -10.21 2.91
C THR A 62 -10.98 -9.13 1.98
N THR A 63 -9.67 -9.13 1.73
CA THR A 63 -8.99 -8.14 0.90
C THR A 63 -8.20 -8.78 -0.24
N ALA A 64 -7.94 -8.00 -1.28
CA ALA A 64 -7.13 -8.43 -2.41
C ALA A 64 -5.71 -8.87 -2.00
N ALA A 65 -5.11 -8.20 -1.00
CA ALA A 65 -3.82 -8.56 -0.44
C ALA A 65 -3.82 -9.98 0.14
N GLU A 66 -4.85 -10.35 0.88
CA GLU A 66 -4.97 -11.70 1.47
C GLU A 66 -5.13 -12.78 0.38
N ALA A 67 -5.89 -12.46 -0.68
CA ALA A 67 -6.14 -13.40 -1.78
C ALA A 67 -4.87 -13.76 -2.55
N ILE A 68 -4.02 -12.78 -2.85
CA ILE A 68 -2.79 -13.00 -3.62
C ILE A 68 -1.66 -13.64 -2.80
N ARG A 69 -1.75 -13.67 -1.47
CA ARG A 69 -0.77 -14.32 -0.58
C ARG A 69 -0.51 -15.80 -0.95
N ARG A 70 -1.51 -16.47 -1.54
CA ARG A 70 -1.40 -17.88 -1.96
C ARG A 70 -0.56 -18.10 -3.21
N LEU A 71 -0.25 -17.06 -3.94
CA LEU A 71 0.55 -17.16 -5.15
C LEU A 71 2.05 -17.31 -4.82
N SER A 72 2.74 -18.15 -5.57
CA SER A 72 4.17 -18.39 -5.36
C SER A 72 5.01 -17.13 -5.61
N GLY A 73 5.98 -16.88 -4.72
CA GLY A 73 6.88 -15.72 -4.81
C GLY A 73 6.21 -14.39 -4.45
N ILE A 74 5.09 -14.43 -3.72
CA ILE A 74 4.41 -13.25 -3.17
C ILE A 74 4.48 -13.29 -1.66
N SER A 75 4.83 -12.19 -1.06
CA SER A 75 4.73 -11.93 0.37
C SER A 75 3.94 -10.65 0.63
N ILE A 76 3.37 -10.54 1.82
CA ILE A 76 2.51 -9.42 2.21
C ILE A 76 3.05 -8.81 3.48
N GLU A 77 3.16 -7.52 3.49
CA GLU A 77 3.38 -6.73 4.70
C GLU A 77 2.04 -6.50 5.37
N ASN A 78 1.95 -6.82 6.66
CA ASN A 78 0.73 -6.68 7.43
C ASN A 78 0.82 -5.46 8.34
N ASP A 79 -0.32 -4.76 8.46
CA ASP A 79 -0.54 -3.73 9.46
C ASP A 79 -1.76 -4.10 10.31
N GLN A 80 -1.58 -4.14 11.63
CA GLN A 80 -2.61 -4.54 12.63
C GLN A 80 -3.35 -5.85 12.27
N GLY A 81 -2.63 -6.79 11.64
CA GLY A 81 -3.15 -8.12 11.27
C GLY A 81 -3.84 -8.19 9.92
N GLU A 82 -3.94 -7.11 9.17
CA GLU A 82 -4.43 -7.09 7.80
C GLU A 82 -3.28 -6.90 6.80
N GLY A 83 -3.41 -7.50 5.61
CA GLY A 83 -2.42 -7.36 4.55
C GLY A 83 -2.54 -5.99 3.89
N ARG A 84 -1.46 -5.20 3.89
CA ARG A 84 -1.43 -3.81 3.40
C ARG A 84 -0.69 -3.68 2.08
N TYR A 85 0.58 -4.07 2.05
CA TYR A 85 1.42 -3.99 0.86
C TYR A 85 1.81 -5.36 0.34
N VAL A 86 2.12 -5.42 -0.94
CA VAL A 86 2.52 -6.65 -1.62
C VAL A 86 3.93 -6.54 -2.15
N SER A 87 4.76 -7.50 -1.73
CA SER A 87 6.11 -7.71 -2.25
C SER A 87 6.12 -8.89 -3.22
N ILE A 88 6.65 -8.69 -4.42
CA ILE A 88 6.82 -9.74 -5.41
C ILE A 88 8.29 -10.14 -5.46
N ARG A 89 8.57 -11.44 -5.24
CA ARG A 89 9.94 -11.99 -5.25
C ARG A 89 10.89 -11.33 -4.24
N GLY A 90 10.33 -10.87 -3.10
CA GLY A 90 11.10 -10.24 -2.04
C GLY A 90 11.54 -8.80 -2.31
N LEU A 91 11.02 -8.18 -3.38
CA LEU A 91 11.23 -6.76 -3.67
C LEU A 91 10.16 -5.90 -3.02
N SER A 92 10.52 -4.68 -2.62
CA SER A 92 9.62 -3.70 -2.02
C SER A 92 8.39 -3.45 -2.90
N SER A 93 7.28 -3.09 -2.27
CA SER A 93 6.03 -2.70 -2.93
C SER A 93 6.21 -1.58 -3.96
N ASP A 94 7.12 -0.63 -3.72
CA ASP A 94 7.47 0.47 -4.64
C ASP A 94 8.03 0.01 -6.00
N LEU A 95 8.54 -1.22 -6.07
CA LEU A 95 9.11 -1.81 -7.27
C LEU A 95 8.11 -2.65 -8.07
N ASN A 96 6.82 -2.61 -7.69
CA ASN A 96 5.73 -3.31 -8.34
C ASN A 96 4.74 -2.31 -8.96
N SER A 97 4.09 -2.68 -10.06
CA SER A 97 2.97 -1.91 -10.59
C SER A 97 1.64 -2.62 -10.37
N ILE A 98 0.61 -1.85 -10.04
CA ILE A 98 -0.73 -2.35 -9.79
C ILE A 98 -1.71 -1.63 -10.70
N ALA A 99 -2.61 -2.39 -11.33
CA ALA A 99 -3.61 -1.86 -12.25
C ALA A 99 -4.97 -2.51 -12.01
N ILE A 100 -6.04 -1.83 -12.45
CA ILE A 100 -7.38 -2.39 -12.53
C ILE A 100 -7.90 -2.25 -13.96
N ASN A 101 -8.25 -3.38 -14.58
CA ASN A 101 -8.66 -3.44 -16.00
C ASN A 101 -7.66 -2.73 -16.93
N GLY A 102 -6.35 -2.76 -16.61
CA GLY A 102 -5.28 -2.13 -17.38
C GLY A 102 -4.98 -0.67 -17.04
N ALA A 103 -5.86 0.05 -16.33
CA ALA A 103 -5.56 1.37 -15.78
C ALA A 103 -4.65 1.24 -14.56
N LEU A 104 -3.56 2.01 -14.51
CA LEU A 104 -2.70 2.05 -13.33
C LEU A 104 -3.48 2.57 -12.13
N MET A 105 -3.31 1.94 -10.99
CA MET A 105 -3.87 2.43 -9.74
C MET A 105 -2.92 3.43 -9.10
N PRO A 106 -3.36 4.64 -8.79
CA PRO A 106 -2.59 5.61 -8.04
C PRO A 106 -2.43 5.17 -6.57
N ALA A 107 -1.44 5.76 -5.89
CA ALA A 107 -1.14 5.46 -4.49
C ALA A 107 -1.59 6.63 -3.60
N PRO A 108 -2.52 6.41 -2.66
CA PRO A 108 -3.07 7.50 -1.86
C PRO A 108 -2.11 8.08 -0.82
N GLU A 109 -0.93 7.51 -0.62
CA GLU A 109 0.07 7.99 0.36
C GLU A 109 1.19 8.84 -0.28
N GLY A 110 1.02 9.35 -1.49
CA GLY A 110 2.02 10.20 -2.16
C GLY A 110 3.32 9.48 -2.57
N ASN A 111 3.35 8.14 -2.48
CA ASN A 111 4.44 7.29 -2.96
C ASN A 111 4.00 6.47 -4.18
N ARG A 112 4.69 5.35 -4.50
CA ARG A 112 4.29 4.47 -5.62
C ARG A 112 3.71 3.13 -5.17
N SER A 113 3.65 2.90 -3.86
CA SER A 113 3.11 1.67 -3.27
C SER A 113 1.60 1.75 -3.12
N VAL A 114 0.87 0.93 -3.85
CA VAL A 114 -0.60 0.88 -3.74
C VAL A 114 -1.02 0.05 -2.53
N LEU A 115 -1.91 0.61 -1.72
CA LEU A 115 -2.52 -0.04 -0.57
C LEU A 115 -3.61 -1.01 -1.01
N LEU A 116 -3.54 -2.27 -0.58
CA LEU A 116 -4.49 -3.32 -0.96
C LEU A 116 -5.40 -3.77 0.18
N ASP A 117 -5.23 -3.23 1.38
CA ASP A 117 -6.06 -3.50 2.55
C ASP A 117 -7.51 -2.97 2.39
N GLY A 118 -7.68 -1.91 1.61
CA GLY A 118 -8.98 -1.35 1.26
C GLY A 118 -9.76 -2.14 0.21
N LEU A 119 -9.12 -2.93 -0.67
CA LEU A 119 -9.74 -3.53 -1.86
C LEU A 119 -10.50 -4.83 -1.54
N PRO A 120 -11.86 -4.85 -1.64
CA PRO A 120 -12.66 -6.05 -1.42
C PRO A 120 -12.51 -7.06 -2.56
N THR A 121 -12.36 -8.34 -2.21
CA THR A 121 -12.24 -9.43 -3.20
C THR A 121 -13.52 -9.67 -4.00
N GLU A 122 -14.68 -9.33 -3.45
CA GLU A 122 -15.99 -9.57 -4.04
C GLU A 122 -16.24 -8.76 -5.32
N LEU A 123 -15.50 -7.67 -5.52
CA LEU A 123 -15.59 -6.81 -6.72
C LEU A 123 -14.75 -7.32 -7.90
N LEU A 124 -13.87 -8.29 -7.65
CA LEU A 124 -12.90 -8.78 -8.63
C LEU A 124 -13.36 -10.08 -9.29
N ASP A 125 -13.05 -10.26 -10.56
CA ASP A 125 -13.21 -11.52 -11.30
C ASP A 125 -11.94 -12.36 -11.27
N SER A 126 -10.78 -11.73 -11.42
CA SER A 126 -9.49 -12.40 -11.29
C SER A 126 -8.39 -11.42 -10.90
N ILE A 127 -7.31 -11.98 -10.38
CA ILE A 127 -6.07 -11.26 -10.09
C ILE A 127 -4.96 -11.92 -10.90
N GLU A 128 -4.32 -11.16 -11.78
CA GLU A 128 -3.22 -11.61 -12.61
C GLU A 128 -1.91 -10.99 -12.13
N VAL A 129 -0.92 -11.83 -11.80
CA VAL A 129 0.41 -11.38 -11.40
C VAL A 129 1.42 -11.78 -12.47
N SER A 130 1.78 -10.82 -13.33
CA SER A 130 2.81 -10.97 -14.36
C SER A 130 4.19 -10.85 -13.74
N LYS A 131 5.02 -11.87 -13.90
CA LYS A 131 6.40 -11.96 -13.39
C LYS A 131 7.45 -11.73 -14.48
N SER A 132 7.05 -11.78 -15.74
CA SER A 132 7.83 -11.31 -16.88
C SER A 132 6.99 -10.34 -17.71
N LEU A 133 7.62 -9.35 -18.33
CA LEU A 133 6.94 -8.31 -19.10
C LEU A 133 7.00 -8.59 -20.59
N THR A 134 5.98 -8.11 -21.30
CA THR A 134 5.92 -8.02 -22.75
C THR A 134 5.91 -6.54 -23.18
N PRO A 135 6.31 -6.19 -24.43
CA PRO A 135 6.45 -4.79 -24.84
C PRO A 135 5.16 -3.95 -24.80
N ASP A 136 3.98 -4.58 -24.83
CA ASP A 136 2.68 -3.92 -24.73
C ASP A 136 2.28 -3.54 -23.27
N GLN A 137 3.09 -3.96 -22.30
CA GLN A 137 2.96 -3.58 -20.89
C GLN A 137 3.89 -2.41 -20.53
N ASP A 138 3.51 -1.61 -19.53
CA ASP A 138 4.36 -0.53 -19.02
C ASP A 138 5.65 -1.11 -18.44
N ALA A 139 6.77 -0.39 -18.60
CA ALA A 139 8.08 -0.85 -18.18
C ALA A 139 8.33 -0.69 -16.65
N ASP A 140 7.49 0.07 -15.96
CA ASP A 140 7.59 0.42 -14.54
C ASP A 140 7.16 -0.73 -13.61
N SER A 141 7.94 -1.82 -13.60
CA SER A 141 7.62 -3.01 -12.81
C SER A 141 8.83 -3.95 -12.69
N ILE A 142 9.71 -3.71 -11.73
CA ILE A 142 10.87 -4.59 -11.51
C ILE A 142 10.45 -5.90 -10.82
N GLY A 143 9.65 -5.83 -9.77
CA GLY A 143 9.16 -7.02 -9.05
C GLY A 143 8.20 -7.84 -9.88
N GLY A 144 7.16 -7.19 -10.36
CA GLY A 144 6.09 -7.74 -11.19
C GLY A 144 4.91 -6.77 -11.29
N ARG A 145 3.98 -7.09 -12.19
CA ARG A 145 2.75 -6.33 -12.40
C ARG A 145 1.55 -7.12 -11.89
N ILE A 146 0.74 -6.51 -11.04
CA ILE A 146 -0.55 -7.02 -10.61
C ILE A 146 -1.64 -6.32 -11.40
N ASP A 147 -2.54 -7.07 -12.03
CA ASP A 147 -3.70 -6.52 -12.73
C ASP A 147 -4.97 -7.15 -12.16
N PHE A 148 -5.78 -6.34 -11.49
CA PHE A 148 -7.10 -6.71 -11.00
C PHE A 148 -8.10 -6.62 -12.16
N LYS A 149 -8.88 -7.68 -12.35
CA LYS A 149 -9.93 -7.72 -13.37
C LYS A 149 -11.30 -7.72 -12.70
N THR A 150 -12.19 -6.87 -13.16
CA THR A 150 -13.60 -6.92 -12.81
C THR A 150 -14.34 -7.87 -13.74
N LYS A 151 -15.52 -8.33 -13.32
CA LYS A 151 -16.33 -9.24 -14.12
C LYS A 151 -16.93 -8.54 -15.33
N ARG A 152 -16.67 -9.10 -16.53
CA ARG A 152 -17.16 -8.52 -17.77
C ARG A 152 -18.46 -9.19 -18.24
N PRO A 153 -19.38 -8.43 -18.89
CA PRO A 153 -20.60 -8.99 -19.48
C PRO A 153 -20.33 -10.07 -20.52
N THR A 154 -19.19 -10.01 -21.21
CA THR A 154 -18.76 -11.01 -22.19
C THR A 154 -18.60 -12.40 -21.59
N ASP A 155 -18.21 -12.48 -20.31
CA ASP A 155 -17.94 -13.73 -19.61
C ASP A 155 -19.22 -14.41 -19.08
N LEU A 156 -20.37 -13.73 -19.19
CA LEU A 156 -21.64 -14.26 -18.74
C LEU A 156 -22.18 -15.33 -19.70
N THR A 157 -22.55 -16.46 -19.14
CA THR A 157 -23.29 -17.53 -19.84
C THR A 157 -24.81 -17.40 -19.70
N GLY A 158 -25.27 -16.53 -18.81
CA GLY A 158 -26.68 -16.25 -18.52
C GLY A 158 -26.79 -15.15 -17.46
N GLU A 159 -28.01 -14.93 -16.91
CA GLU A 159 -28.19 -14.02 -15.81
C GLU A 159 -27.37 -14.44 -14.57
N LEU A 160 -26.65 -13.48 -13.99
CA LEU A 160 -25.84 -13.67 -12.79
C LEU A 160 -26.48 -12.89 -11.63
N ILE A 161 -26.81 -13.59 -10.54
CA ILE A 161 -27.16 -12.97 -9.25
C ILE A 161 -26.33 -13.68 -8.18
N LYS A 162 -25.40 -12.95 -7.55
CA LYS A 162 -24.60 -13.46 -6.43
C LYS A 162 -24.81 -12.52 -5.23
N ILE A 163 -25.24 -13.07 -4.10
CA ILE A 163 -25.42 -12.33 -2.85
C ILE A 163 -24.62 -13.05 -1.77
N LYS A 164 -23.84 -12.28 -1.01
CA LYS A 164 -23.08 -12.76 0.14
C LYS A 164 -23.41 -11.91 1.36
N ILE A 165 -23.72 -12.57 2.45
CA ILE A 165 -23.97 -11.94 3.75
C ILE A 165 -23.26 -12.77 4.78
N ASP A 166 -22.32 -12.19 5.50
CA ASP A 166 -21.62 -12.86 6.59
C ASP A 166 -21.21 -11.88 7.68
N THR A 167 -20.70 -12.40 8.79
CA THR A 167 -20.09 -11.64 9.87
C THR A 167 -18.90 -12.40 10.43
N GLN A 168 -17.96 -11.70 11.05
CA GLN A 168 -16.79 -12.27 11.69
C GLN A 168 -16.80 -11.99 13.19
N TYR A 169 -16.29 -12.92 13.99
CA TYR A 169 -16.04 -12.71 15.41
C TYR A 169 -14.56 -12.34 15.61
N ASN A 170 -14.29 -11.20 16.24
CA ASN A 170 -12.95 -10.82 16.67
C ASN A 170 -12.78 -11.14 18.16
N GLU A 171 -11.88 -12.08 18.49
CA GLU A 171 -11.67 -12.54 19.86
C GLU A 171 -11.01 -11.47 20.74
N GLN A 172 -10.11 -10.61 20.19
CA GLN A 172 -9.45 -9.55 20.95
C GLN A 172 -10.41 -8.41 21.26
N ALA A 173 -11.19 -7.98 20.29
CA ALA A 173 -12.26 -6.99 20.47
C ALA A 173 -13.47 -7.55 21.22
N LYS A 174 -13.62 -8.90 21.29
CA LYS A 174 -14.79 -9.62 21.81
C LYS A 174 -16.10 -9.15 21.13
N SER A 175 -16.01 -8.87 19.86
CA SER A 175 -17.06 -8.33 19.05
C SER A 175 -17.42 -9.24 17.87
N ASN A 176 -18.70 -9.33 17.57
CA ASN A 176 -19.26 -9.92 16.35
C ASN A 176 -19.95 -8.87 15.47
N ASP A 177 -19.77 -7.59 15.78
CA ASP A 177 -20.29 -6.47 15.00
C ASP A 177 -19.35 -6.15 13.82
N ASN A 178 -19.16 -7.18 12.96
CA ASN A 178 -18.30 -7.13 11.80
C ASN A 178 -19.06 -7.61 10.55
N PRO A 179 -20.14 -6.90 10.16
CA PRO A 179 -20.99 -7.31 9.04
C PRO A 179 -20.26 -7.17 7.71
N ARG A 180 -20.56 -8.09 6.79
CA ARG A 180 -20.15 -8.00 5.38
C ARG A 180 -21.35 -8.32 4.48
N PHE A 181 -21.54 -7.48 3.47
CA PHE A 181 -22.58 -7.63 2.46
C PHE A 181 -21.95 -7.41 1.08
N ALA A 182 -22.27 -8.29 0.14
CA ALA A 182 -21.92 -8.10 -1.26
C ALA A 182 -23.04 -8.56 -2.17
N ILE A 183 -23.24 -7.88 -3.29
CA ILE A 183 -24.14 -8.26 -4.36
C ILE A 183 -23.47 -8.03 -5.70
N THR A 184 -23.56 -9.02 -6.58
CA THR A 184 -23.19 -8.90 -8.00
C THR A 184 -24.41 -9.28 -8.83
N TYR A 185 -24.77 -8.40 -9.76
CA TYR A 185 -25.81 -8.64 -10.76
C TYR A 185 -25.23 -8.44 -12.14
N GLY A 186 -25.55 -9.35 -13.07
CA GLY A 186 -25.13 -9.24 -14.47
C GLY A 186 -26.11 -9.91 -15.38
N ASP A 187 -26.33 -9.31 -16.55
CA ASP A 187 -27.20 -9.85 -17.57
C ASP A 187 -26.81 -9.37 -18.98
N LYS A 188 -27.14 -10.18 -19.99
CA LYS A 188 -27.13 -9.80 -21.41
C LYS A 188 -28.55 -9.39 -21.80
N LEU A 189 -28.81 -8.07 -21.70
CA LEU A 189 -30.14 -7.50 -22.00
C LEU A 189 -30.52 -7.61 -23.47
N SER A 190 -29.54 -7.80 -24.37
CA SER A 190 -29.72 -8.08 -25.77
C SER A 190 -28.48 -8.76 -26.35
N ASP A 191 -28.53 -9.21 -27.61
CA ASP A 191 -27.38 -9.75 -28.34
C ASP A 191 -26.23 -8.72 -28.49
N THR A 192 -26.53 -7.42 -28.33
CA THR A 192 -25.57 -6.34 -28.52
C THR A 192 -25.22 -5.58 -27.24
N PHE A 193 -25.89 -5.86 -26.12
CA PHE A 193 -25.65 -5.16 -24.87
C PHE A 193 -25.71 -6.09 -23.66
N GLY A 194 -24.64 -6.09 -22.88
CA GLY A 194 -24.59 -6.72 -21.57
C GLY A 194 -23.99 -5.80 -20.53
N HIS A 195 -24.31 -6.05 -19.25
CA HIS A 195 -23.74 -5.32 -18.15
C HIS A 195 -23.56 -6.18 -16.89
N VAL A 196 -22.65 -5.74 -16.02
CA VAL A 196 -22.44 -6.30 -14.67
C VAL A 196 -22.30 -5.15 -13.70
N LEU A 197 -22.92 -5.30 -12.53
CA LEU A 197 -22.88 -4.36 -11.43
C LEU A 197 -22.48 -5.11 -10.15
N GLY A 198 -21.50 -4.59 -9.42
CA GLY A 198 -21.08 -5.09 -8.12
C GLY A 198 -21.19 -4.02 -7.06
N PHE A 199 -21.58 -4.40 -5.85
CA PHE A 199 -21.59 -3.56 -4.67
C PHE A 199 -21.15 -4.39 -3.46
N THR A 200 -20.34 -3.79 -2.58
CA THR A 200 -19.91 -4.42 -1.33
C THR A 200 -19.84 -3.39 -0.21
N TYR A 201 -20.15 -3.84 0.99
CA TYR A 201 -19.92 -3.11 2.23
C TYR A 201 -19.40 -4.07 3.29
N SER A 202 -18.41 -3.64 4.05
CA SER A 202 -17.96 -4.37 5.23
C SER A 202 -17.52 -3.42 6.33
N SER A 203 -17.69 -3.83 7.59
CA SER A 203 -17.14 -3.17 8.76
C SER A 203 -16.41 -4.20 9.61
N LYS A 204 -15.26 -3.83 10.17
CA LYS A 204 -14.43 -4.75 10.98
C LYS A 204 -13.79 -3.99 12.13
N GLN A 205 -14.10 -4.41 13.35
CA GLN A 205 -13.41 -3.93 14.55
C GLN A 205 -12.12 -4.71 14.77
N ILE A 206 -11.03 -4.02 15.04
CA ILE A 206 -9.71 -4.57 15.28
C ILE A 206 -9.17 -4.02 16.60
N VAL A 207 -8.66 -4.92 17.44
CA VAL A 207 -7.84 -4.58 18.61
C VAL A 207 -6.47 -5.19 18.43
N SER A 208 -5.43 -4.37 18.56
CA SER A 208 -4.05 -4.85 18.44
C SER A 208 -3.14 -4.23 19.49
N TYR A 209 -2.01 -4.87 19.72
CA TYR A 209 -0.99 -4.47 20.67
C TYR A 209 0.36 -4.48 19.99
N ASN A 210 1.16 -3.44 20.25
CA ASN A 210 2.51 -3.31 19.71
C ASN A 210 3.51 -3.05 20.85
N ASN A 211 4.70 -3.64 20.73
CA ASN A 211 5.88 -3.35 21.54
C ASN A 211 7.04 -3.13 20.59
N GLU A 212 7.62 -1.95 20.54
CA GLU A 212 8.73 -1.64 19.66
C GLU A 212 9.79 -0.80 20.32
N THR A 213 10.98 -0.77 19.74
CA THR A 213 12.11 0.09 20.13
C THR A 213 12.40 1.02 18.95
N GLY A 214 12.33 2.34 19.14
CA GLY A 214 12.45 3.30 18.06
C GLY A 214 13.81 3.28 17.38
N PHE A 215 14.89 3.32 18.17
CA PHE A 215 16.27 3.25 17.63
C PHE A 215 16.92 1.86 17.78
N GLY A 216 16.20 0.87 18.30
CA GLY A 216 16.65 -0.51 18.42
C GLY A 216 17.71 -0.74 19.48
N TRP A 217 18.65 -1.62 19.18
CA TRP A 217 19.66 -2.11 20.10
C TRP A 217 21.07 -1.76 19.64
N GLU A 218 21.89 -1.26 20.55
CA GLU A 218 23.32 -1.07 20.30
C GLU A 218 24.18 -2.06 21.11
N THR A 219 25.47 -2.09 20.83
CA THR A 219 26.43 -2.90 21.58
C THR A 219 27.46 -1.99 22.19
N ASN A 220 27.54 -1.99 23.53
CA ASN A 220 28.51 -1.17 24.25
C ASN A 220 29.96 -1.71 24.10
N SER A 221 30.92 -0.98 24.69
CA SER A 221 32.35 -1.33 24.63
C SER A 221 32.71 -2.66 25.30
N GLU A 222 31.84 -3.21 26.15
CA GLU A 222 32.00 -4.51 26.80
C GLU A 222 31.35 -5.66 26.03
N GLY A 223 30.73 -5.38 24.87
CA GLY A 223 30.03 -6.35 24.05
C GLY A 223 28.61 -6.69 24.52
N LEU A 224 28.07 -5.93 25.48
CA LEU A 224 26.73 -6.10 26.01
C LEU A 224 25.71 -5.31 25.18
N LYS A 225 24.48 -5.81 25.10
CA LYS A 225 23.38 -5.12 24.42
C LYS A 225 22.76 -4.08 25.33
N GLU A 226 22.54 -2.90 24.78
CA GLU A 226 21.83 -1.79 25.40
C GLU A 226 20.70 -1.32 24.50
N LEU A 227 19.59 -0.91 25.08
CA LEU A 227 18.50 -0.28 24.35
C LEU A 227 18.94 1.14 24.00
N ASN A 228 18.78 1.51 22.74
CA ASN A 228 19.13 2.83 22.24
C ASN A 228 17.93 3.76 22.31
N ASP A 229 17.94 4.63 23.31
CA ASP A 229 17.05 5.73 23.66
C ASP A 229 15.63 5.34 24.09
N ASP A 230 14.80 4.71 23.26
CA ASP A 230 13.37 4.59 23.55
C ASP A 230 12.78 3.18 23.37
N TRP A 231 11.63 3.01 24.02
CA TRP A 231 10.78 1.83 23.94
C TRP A 231 9.32 2.26 24.05
N GLU A 232 8.49 1.74 23.16
CA GLU A 232 7.08 2.06 23.06
C GLU A 232 6.18 0.84 23.25
N MET A 233 5.04 1.08 23.89
CA MET A 233 3.92 0.16 23.98
C MET A 233 2.69 0.85 23.41
N ARG A 234 2.02 0.23 22.44
CA ARG A 234 0.83 0.79 21.81
C ARG A 234 -0.35 -0.17 21.92
N TYR A 235 -1.51 0.39 22.17
CA TYR A 235 -2.81 -0.27 22.11
C TYR A 235 -3.66 0.43 21.07
N TYR A 236 -4.17 -0.34 20.13
CA TYR A 236 -5.06 0.13 19.07
C TYR A 236 -6.45 -0.45 19.28
N ASP A 237 -7.48 0.37 19.14
CA ASP A 237 -8.88 0.00 19.03
C ASP A 237 -9.45 0.78 17.86
N LEU A 238 -9.74 0.09 16.76
CA LEU A 238 -10.10 0.74 15.52
C LEU A 238 -11.22 0.00 14.81
N THR A 239 -11.97 0.74 13.99
CA THR A 239 -13.01 0.20 13.12
C THR A 239 -12.69 0.57 11.69
N ARG A 240 -12.57 -0.46 10.83
CA ARG A 240 -12.34 -0.31 9.39
C ARG A 240 -13.61 -0.58 8.62
N GLU A 241 -14.08 0.41 7.91
CA GLU A 241 -15.21 0.29 6.98
C GLU A 241 -14.71 0.28 5.54
N ARG A 242 -15.38 -0.49 4.68
CA ARG A 242 -15.08 -0.57 3.24
C ARG A 242 -16.38 -0.52 2.46
N LEU A 243 -16.45 0.38 1.51
CA LEU A 243 -17.54 0.51 0.56
C LEU A 243 -16.96 0.38 -0.85
N GLY A 244 -17.51 -0.51 -1.67
CA GLY A 244 -17.02 -0.71 -3.01
C GLY A 244 -18.13 -0.85 -4.04
N PHE A 245 -17.85 -0.39 -5.26
CA PHE A 245 -18.75 -0.42 -6.39
C PHE A 245 -18.01 -0.72 -7.68
N THR A 246 -18.59 -1.58 -8.54
CA THR A 246 -18.14 -1.81 -9.90
C THR A 246 -19.30 -1.74 -10.87
N TYR A 247 -19.02 -1.24 -12.07
CA TYR A 247 -19.94 -1.31 -13.20
C TYR A 247 -19.17 -1.56 -14.48
N ASP A 248 -19.51 -2.64 -15.17
CA ASP A 248 -18.96 -3.01 -16.46
C ASP A 248 -20.09 -3.16 -17.49
N ALA A 249 -19.92 -2.55 -18.65
CA ALA A 249 -20.86 -2.65 -19.75
C ALA A 249 -20.12 -2.91 -21.07
N ASN A 250 -20.72 -3.72 -21.93
CA ASN A 250 -20.21 -4.01 -23.27
C ASN A 250 -21.29 -3.79 -24.32
N PHE A 251 -20.92 -3.12 -25.41
CA PHE A 251 -21.78 -2.78 -26.53
C PHE A 251 -21.16 -3.33 -27.82
N LEU A 252 -21.82 -4.26 -28.46
CA LEU A 252 -21.49 -4.71 -29.83
C LEU A 252 -22.16 -3.77 -30.83
N THR A 253 -21.38 -2.87 -31.42
CA THR A 253 -21.91 -1.88 -32.38
C THR A 253 -21.97 -2.45 -33.81
N SER A 254 -21.20 -3.50 -34.07
CA SER A 254 -21.24 -4.32 -35.29
C SER A 254 -20.62 -5.70 -35.00
N ASP A 255 -20.63 -6.60 -35.99
CA ASP A 255 -20.02 -7.95 -35.90
C ASP A 255 -18.51 -7.90 -35.61
N VAL A 256 -17.86 -6.78 -35.87
CA VAL A 256 -16.40 -6.60 -35.73
C VAL A 256 -16.00 -5.44 -34.82
N THR A 257 -16.98 -4.78 -34.16
CA THR A 257 -16.71 -3.62 -33.30
C THR A 257 -17.41 -3.77 -31.96
N SER A 258 -16.62 -3.78 -30.90
CA SER A 258 -17.12 -3.71 -29.53
C SER A 258 -16.61 -2.45 -28.82
N ILE A 259 -17.43 -1.92 -27.93
CA ILE A 259 -17.09 -0.81 -27.03
C ILE A 259 -17.43 -1.25 -25.61
N TYR A 260 -16.54 -0.97 -24.67
CA TYR A 260 -16.79 -1.23 -23.24
C TYR A 260 -16.63 0.02 -22.40
N ILE A 261 -17.32 0.02 -21.27
CA ILE A 261 -17.14 0.98 -20.19
C ILE A 261 -16.92 0.16 -18.91
N SER A 262 -15.95 0.55 -18.12
CA SER A 262 -15.67 -0.03 -16.81
C SER A 262 -15.48 1.09 -15.80
N ALA A 263 -16.14 0.97 -14.65
CA ALA A 263 -16.01 1.85 -13.51
C ALA A 263 -15.75 1.03 -12.25
N PHE A 264 -14.79 1.45 -11.47
CA PHE A 264 -14.45 0.93 -10.17
C PHE A 264 -14.37 2.08 -9.17
N HIS A 265 -14.93 1.90 -7.99
CA HIS A 265 -14.83 2.84 -6.89
C HIS A 265 -14.74 2.06 -5.58
N ASN A 266 -13.82 2.47 -4.73
CA ASN A 266 -13.64 1.93 -3.39
C ASN A 266 -13.32 3.03 -2.40
N GLU A 267 -14.02 3.03 -1.27
CA GLU A 267 -13.78 3.88 -0.12
C GLU A 267 -13.43 3.01 1.09
N TYR A 268 -12.42 3.42 1.81
CA TYR A 268 -11.93 2.79 3.03
C TYR A 268 -11.86 3.85 4.12
N ILE A 269 -12.45 3.57 5.27
CA ILE A 269 -12.44 4.46 6.44
C ILE A 269 -11.80 3.70 7.60
N ASP A 270 -10.83 4.31 8.27
CA ASP A 270 -10.18 3.81 9.48
C ASP A 270 -10.44 4.80 10.64
N ASP A 271 -11.40 4.46 11.52
CA ASP A 271 -11.66 5.19 12.76
C ASP A 271 -10.80 4.57 13.87
N GLU A 272 -9.70 5.25 14.21
CA GLU A 272 -8.65 4.76 15.08
C GLU A 272 -8.60 5.48 16.43
N LEU A 273 -8.62 4.70 17.52
CA LEU A 273 -8.11 5.10 18.80
C LEU A 273 -6.77 4.40 19.06
N ARG A 274 -5.72 5.19 19.24
CA ARG A 274 -4.41 4.69 19.65
C ARG A 274 -4.03 5.24 21.01
N TYR A 275 -3.59 4.36 21.88
CA TYR A 275 -2.98 4.74 23.16
C TYR A 275 -1.54 4.28 23.17
N LYS A 276 -0.62 5.14 23.57
CA LYS A 276 0.81 4.88 23.59
C LYS A 276 1.43 5.25 24.95
N ASP A 277 2.25 4.36 25.48
CA ASP A 277 3.27 4.69 26.48
C ASP A 277 4.65 4.62 25.83
N GLU A 278 5.35 5.73 25.77
CA GLU A 278 6.72 5.82 25.31
C GLU A 278 7.64 6.10 26.49
N TYR A 279 8.70 5.31 26.61
CA TYR A 279 9.78 5.51 27.56
C TYR A 279 11.05 5.90 26.81
N GLY A 280 11.35 7.19 26.77
CA GLY A 280 12.51 7.73 26.09
C GLY A 280 13.64 8.15 27.03
N LYS A 281 14.77 8.51 26.41
CA LYS A 281 15.98 8.95 27.14
C LYS A 281 16.56 7.89 28.07
N LEU A 282 16.40 6.62 27.72
CA LEU A 282 16.76 5.45 28.51
C LEU A 282 18.28 5.13 28.50
N GLY A 283 19.16 6.11 28.35
CA GLY A 283 20.60 5.90 28.26
C GLY A 283 21.17 5.13 29.43
N SER A 284 22.11 4.22 29.21
CA SER A 284 22.79 3.42 30.19
C SER A 284 23.75 4.27 31.05
N ILE A 285 23.78 4.02 32.36
CA ILE A 285 24.75 4.62 33.29
C ILE A 285 26.05 3.77 33.45
N GLY A 286 26.29 2.83 32.53
CA GLY A 286 27.48 1.98 32.50
C GLY A 286 27.41 0.77 33.41
N THR A 287 26.23 0.38 33.90
CA THR A 287 26.01 -0.83 34.70
C THR A 287 25.04 -1.77 33.95
N THR A 288 25.47 -2.18 32.75
CA THR A 288 24.70 -3.09 31.90
C THR A 288 25.12 -4.53 32.18
N THR A 289 24.14 -5.43 32.19
CA THR A 289 24.32 -6.88 32.26
C THR A 289 23.87 -7.57 30.99
N GLN A 290 23.91 -8.89 30.93
CA GLN A 290 23.39 -9.67 29.79
C GLN A 290 21.85 -9.59 29.67
N SER A 291 21.13 -9.12 30.68
CA SER A 291 19.67 -9.16 30.74
C SER A 291 19.01 -7.87 31.26
N SER A 292 19.80 -6.88 31.64
CA SER A 292 19.25 -5.60 32.09
C SER A 292 20.25 -4.46 31.94
N MET A 293 19.74 -3.23 31.83
CA MET A 293 20.51 -1.99 31.94
C MET A 293 19.88 -1.05 32.95
N PHE A 294 20.70 -0.19 33.58
CA PHE A 294 20.25 0.81 34.53
C PHE A 294 20.35 2.20 33.92
N THR A 295 19.35 3.04 34.21
CA THR A 295 19.26 4.38 33.65
C THR A 295 19.12 5.45 34.76
N ASP A 296 19.73 6.62 34.55
CA ASP A 296 19.59 7.79 35.41
C ASP A 296 18.50 8.76 34.95
N ARG A 297 17.78 8.41 33.88
CA ARG A 297 16.73 9.22 33.30
C ARG A 297 15.64 8.33 32.68
N ILE A 298 14.38 8.68 32.92
CA ILE A 298 13.22 8.10 32.26
C ILE A 298 12.31 9.26 31.85
N ARG A 299 12.08 9.42 30.58
CA ARG A 299 10.99 10.23 30.04
C ARG A 299 9.82 9.31 29.76
N HIS A 300 8.70 9.54 30.40
CA HIS A 300 7.46 8.84 30.12
C HIS A 300 6.49 9.78 29.42
N ASP A 301 6.16 9.45 28.19
CA ASP A 301 5.12 10.11 27.40
C ASP A 301 3.93 9.15 27.30
N ALA A 302 2.76 9.62 27.72
CA ALA A 302 1.50 8.92 27.56
C ALA A 302 0.66 9.69 26.53
N GLU A 303 0.32 9.04 25.43
CA GLU A 303 -0.33 9.66 24.29
C GLU A 303 -1.67 8.98 23.99
N THR A 304 -2.67 9.80 23.68
CA THR A 304 -3.96 9.35 23.16
C THR A 304 -4.19 10.01 21.81
N ARG A 305 -4.26 9.17 20.75
CA ARG A 305 -4.62 9.57 19.40
C ARG A 305 -6.09 9.29 19.14
N VAL A 306 -6.74 10.23 18.50
CA VAL A 306 -8.03 10.05 17.85
C VAL A 306 -7.88 10.46 16.40
N ARG A 307 -8.29 9.58 15.45
CA ARG A 307 -8.08 9.78 14.01
C ARG A 307 -9.19 9.12 13.22
N GLU A 308 -9.69 9.78 12.18
CA GLU A 308 -10.49 9.18 11.11
C GLU A 308 -9.74 9.42 9.79
N GLU A 309 -9.21 8.36 9.20
CA GLU A 309 -8.59 8.39 7.88
C GLU A 309 -9.55 7.83 6.84
N THR A 310 -9.79 8.58 5.77
CA THR A 310 -10.54 8.11 4.60
C THR A 310 -9.61 7.96 3.41
N ARG A 311 -9.64 6.79 2.76
CA ARG A 311 -8.92 6.53 1.50
C ARG A 311 -9.89 6.14 0.41
N THR A 312 -9.83 6.83 -0.72
CA THR A 312 -10.63 6.58 -1.91
C THR A 312 -9.75 6.13 -3.06
N ILE A 313 -10.15 5.09 -3.78
CA ILE A 313 -9.53 4.69 -5.05
C ILE A 313 -10.63 4.50 -6.09
N SER A 314 -10.51 5.20 -7.22
CA SER A 314 -11.44 5.11 -8.35
C SER A 314 -10.70 4.88 -9.66
N ALA A 315 -11.31 4.12 -10.57
CA ALA A 315 -10.81 3.93 -11.92
C ALA A 315 -11.96 3.87 -12.93
N PHE A 316 -11.82 4.60 -14.01
CA PHE A 316 -12.79 4.66 -15.11
C PHE A 316 -12.08 4.34 -16.41
N ASN A 317 -12.65 3.40 -17.19
CA ASN A 317 -12.14 3.02 -18.47
C ASN A 317 -13.26 3.10 -19.51
N ILE A 318 -12.92 3.64 -20.66
CA ILE A 318 -13.69 3.46 -21.88
C ILE A 318 -12.75 2.94 -22.96
N GLY A 319 -13.13 1.88 -23.62
CA GLY A 319 -12.29 1.30 -24.67
C GLY A 319 -13.12 0.53 -25.67
N GLY A 320 -12.44 -0.04 -26.62
CA GLY A 320 -13.08 -0.87 -27.63
C GLY A 320 -12.09 -1.45 -28.60
N GLU A 321 -12.59 -2.35 -29.40
CA GLU A 321 -11.86 -3.02 -30.47
C GLU A 321 -12.65 -2.97 -31.80
N THR A 322 -11.94 -2.90 -32.88
CA THR A 322 -12.53 -2.93 -34.20
C THR A 322 -11.53 -3.44 -35.23
N ILE A 323 -12.01 -4.03 -36.33
CA ILE A 323 -11.16 -4.44 -37.43
C ILE A 323 -11.18 -3.36 -38.53
N ILE A 324 -10.00 -2.78 -38.83
CA ILE A 324 -9.80 -1.78 -39.86
C ILE A 324 -8.78 -2.30 -40.85
N ASN A 325 -9.18 -2.59 -42.12
CA ASN A 325 -8.30 -3.08 -43.20
C ASN A 325 -7.42 -4.28 -42.74
N ASP A 326 -8.04 -5.31 -42.15
CA ASP A 326 -7.39 -6.51 -41.61
C ASP A 326 -6.45 -6.28 -40.42
N TRP A 327 -6.48 -5.09 -39.80
CA TRP A 327 -5.84 -4.80 -38.53
C TRP A 327 -6.87 -4.85 -37.41
N ASN A 328 -6.62 -5.65 -36.40
CA ASN A 328 -7.32 -5.50 -35.14
C ASN A 328 -6.79 -4.23 -34.42
N SER A 329 -7.68 -3.31 -34.14
CA SER A 329 -7.37 -2.00 -33.59
C SER A 329 -8.08 -1.89 -32.25
N GLU A 330 -7.32 -1.68 -31.18
CA GLU A 330 -7.82 -1.53 -29.81
C GLU A 330 -7.50 -0.11 -29.30
N PHE A 331 -8.42 0.48 -28.58
CA PHE A 331 -8.18 1.72 -27.87
C PHE A 331 -8.67 1.63 -26.43
N GLN A 332 -8.00 2.33 -25.54
CA GLN A 332 -8.42 2.53 -24.14
C GLN A 332 -8.08 3.94 -23.69
N LEU A 333 -9.08 4.65 -23.17
CA LEU A 333 -8.92 5.87 -22.38
C LEU A 333 -9.24 5.52 -20.93
N SER A 334 -8.34 5.81 -20.04
CA SER A 334 -8.52 5.57 -18.60
C SER A 334 -8.28 6.84 -17.79
N TYR A 335 -9.00 6.96 -16.70
CA TYR A 335 -8.78 7.91 -15.63
C TYR A 335 -8.82 7.17 -14.30
N SER A 336 -7.80 7.32 -13.49
CA SER A 336 -7.74 6.77 -12.15
C SER A 336 -7.39 7.87 -11.15
N PHE A 337 -7.93 7.73 -9.93
CA PHE A 337 -7.80 8.72 -8.87
C PHE A 337 -7.70 7.99 -7.53
N ALA A 338 -6.79 8.44 -6.68
CA ALA A 338 -6.70 8.03 -5.29
C ALA A 338 -6.57 9.27 -4.41
N GLU A 339 -7.20 9.24 -3.24
CA GLU A 339 -7.17 10.29 -2.25
C GLU A 339 -6.99 9.67 -0.87
N GLN A 340 -6.16 10.28 -0.04
CA GLN A 340 -6.14 10.08 1.40
C GLN A 340 -6.52 11.39 2.06
N ASP A 341 -7.58 11.35 2.86
CA ASP A 341 -8.03 12.43 3.73
C ASP A 341 -7.82 11.99 5.19
N ASP A 342 -6.91 12.67 5.89
CA ASP A 342 -6.54 12.45 7.29
C ASP A 342 -6.63 13.81 8.03
N THR A 343 -7.76 14.51 7.87
CA THR A 343 -7.97 15.87 8.37
C THR A 343 -8.46 15.93 9.82
N ASP A 344 -8.81 14.79 10.42
CA ASP A 344 -9.29 14.70 11.81
C ASP A 344 -8.30 13.92 12.70
N ASN A 345 -6.99 14.20 12.61
CA ASN A 345 -5.96 13.54 13.38
C ASN A 345 -5.48 14.40 14.55
N ALA A 346 -5.64 13.90 15.78
CA ALA A 346 -5.26 14.60 17.00
C ALA A 346 -4.49 13.69 17.96
N ASP A 347 -3.25 14.06 18.25
CA ASP A 347 -2.36 13.39 19.21
C ASP A 347 -2.21 14.22 20.48
N LEU A 348 -2.82 13.78 21.58
CA LEU A 348 -2.68 14.41 22.89
C LEU A 348 -1.62 13.71 23.73
N THR A 349 -0.51 14.38 24.00
CA THR A 349 0.62 13.87 24.74
C THR A 349 0.74 14.49 26.14
N PHE A 350 0.92 13.64 27.16
CA PHE A 350 1.28 14.02 28.52
C PHE A 350 2.65 13.48 28.86
N ARG A 351 3.45 14.27 29.60
CA ARG A 351 4.85 13.95 29.91
C ARG A 351 5.16 14.02 31.38
N CYS A 352 5.87 13.01 31.88
CA CYS A 352 6.57 13.04 33.15
C CYS A 352 8.02 12.57 32.96
N GLU A 353 9.00 13.36 33.37
CA GLU A 353 10.40 13.02 33.26
C GLU A 353 11.06 12.93 34.63
N VAL A 354 11.74 11.81 34.90
CA VAL A 354 12.52 11.58 36.11
C VAL A 354 14.01 11.57 35.77
N ARG A 355 14.79 12.41 36.47
CA ARG A 355 16.24 12.57 36.26
C ARG A 355 16.98 12.53 37.60
N ALA A 356 18.07 11.75 37.67
CA ALA A 356 18.86 11.61 38.89
C ALA A 356 19.52 12.91 39.40
N LYS A 357 19.78 13.89 38.53
CA LYS A 357 20.59 15.09 38.84
C LYS A 357 19.93 16.42 38.47
N LYS A 358 18.68 16.42 38.07
CA LYS A 358 17.95 17.65 37.65
C LYS A 358 16.51 17.62 38.19
N ASP A 359 15.80 18.70 37.93
CA ASP A 359 14.37 18.78 38.21
C ASP A 359 13.63 17.61 37.56
N SER A 360 12.76 16.99 38.35
CA SER A 360 11.96 15.83 37.97
C SER A 360 10.49 16.12 38.24
N CYS A 361 9.60 15.47 37.47
CA CYS A 361 8.15 15.56 37.70
C CYS A 361 7.71 15.02 39.08
N VAL A 362 8.57 14.21 39.70
CA VAL A 362 8.33 13.61 41.03
C VAL A 362 9.43 13.97 42.02
N ASN A 363 9.10 13.95 43.31
CA ASN A 363 10.09 14.20 44.35
C ASN A 363 11.05 13.01 44.49
N LEU A 364 12.31 13.22 44.17
CA LEU A 364 13.34 12.19 44.32
C LEU A 364 13.67 11.93 45.76
N LYS A 365 13.67 10.66 46.17
CA LYS A 365 14.16 10.22 47.48
C LYS A 365 15.69 10.26 47.49
N SER A 366 16.29 10.93 48.51
CA SER A 366 17.74 11.00 48.63
C SER A 366 18.20 10.06 49.77
N PRO A 367 19.33 9.32 49.59
CA PRO A 367 20.15 9.23 48.39
C PRO A 367 19.58 8.26 47.34
N LEU A 368 19.84 8.55 46.06
CA LEU A 368 19.51 7.61 44.96
C LEU A 368 20.33 6.33 45.12
N VAL A 369 19.71 5.18 44.95
CA VAL A 369 20.41 3.89 44.94
C VAL A 369 21.26 3.83 43.65
N SER A 370 22.56 3.82 43.77
CA SER A 370 23.53 3.73 42.67
C SER A 370 23.45 4.82 41.58
N GLY A 371 22.70 5.92 41.85
CA GLY A 371 22.49 6.97 40.84
C GLY A 371 21.47 6.64 39.76
N ALA A 372 20.85 5.47 39.79
CA ALA A 372 19.82 5.05 38.86
C ALA A 372 18.42 5.50 39.30
N VAL A 373 17.54 5.76 38.34
CA VAL A 373 16.11 6.01 38.54
C VAL A 373 15.25 4.81 38.11
N GLY A 374 15.83 3.85 37.41
CA GLY A 374 15.17 2.62 36.98
C GLY A 374 16.09 1.60 36.36
N GLU A 375 15.52 0.42 36.13
CA GLU A 375 16.14 -0.71 35.47
C GLU A 375 15.23 -1.16 34.29
N ILE A 376 15.81 -1.33 33.13
CA ILE A 376 15.14 -1.97 31.98
C ILE A 376 15.59 -3.42 31.93
N ASN A 377 14.67 -4.36 32.14
CA ASN A 377 14.91 -5.80 32.04
C ASN A 377 14.55 -6.30 30.66
N PHE A 378 15.50 -6.93 29.99
CA PHE A 378 15.39 -7.53 28.66
C PHE A 378 15.86 -8.98 28.64
N SER A 379 15.72 -9.71 29.74
CA SER A 379 15.93 -11.16 29.78
C SER A 379 15.09 -11.90 28.73
N ASN A 380 13.95 -11.32 28.36
CA ASN A 380 13.19 -11.63 27.17
C ASN A 380 13.14 -10.39 26.26
N PRO A 381 13.93 -10.31 25.17
CA PRO A 381 14.00 -9.12 24.33
C PRO A 381 12.70 -8.80 23.57
N ARG A 382 11.78 -9.76 23.47
CA ARG A 382 10.41 -9.53 22.92
C ARG A 382 9.45 -8.97 23.96
N LYS A 383 9.89 -8.78 25.21
CA LYS A 383 9.06 -8.35 26.32
C LYS A 383 9.89 -7.59 27.33
N LEU A 384 10.18 -6.34 27.00
CA LEU A 384 10.87 -5.41 27.88
C LEU A 384 10.03 -5.13 29.12
N VAL A 385 10.68 -4.95 30.25
CA VAL A 385 10.04 -4.55 31.52
C VAL A 385 10.82 -3.39 32.11
N LEU A 386 10.16 -2.26 32.33
CA LEU A 386 10.69 -1.12 33.04
C LEU A 386 10.36 -1.25 34.55
N ASN A 387 11.37 -1.39 35.37
CA ASN A 387 11.28 -1.31 36.81
C ASN A 387 11.67 0.11 37.26
N SER A 388 10.72 1.05 37.18
CA SER A 388 10.94 2.41 37.70
C SER A 388 11.05 2.37 39.24
N TYR A 389 12.06 3.05 39.81
CA TYR A 389 12.18 3.22 41.25
C TYR A 389 11.25 4.32 41.79
N TYR A 390 10.58 5.02 40.86
CA TYR A 390 9.61 6.08 41.12
C TYR A 390 8.28 5.76 40.44
N PRO A 391 7.42 4.92 41.07
CA PRO A 391 6.15 4.53 40.48
C PRO A 391 5.20 5.71 40.23
N GLU A 392 5.48 6.85 40.90
CA GLU A 392 4.77 8.12 40.73
C GLU A 392 4.86 8.66 39.28
N ILE A 393 5.77 8.12 38.44
CA ILE A 393 5.87 8.43 37.02
C ILE A 393 4.60 8.03 36.24
N TYR A 394 3.82 7.09 36.77
CA TYR A 394 2.56 6.62 36.22
C TYR A 394 1.32 7.33 36.76
N ASP A 395 1.50 8.27 37.72
CA ASP A 395 0.39 9.00 38.34
C ASP A 395 -0.09 10.08 37.36
N PRO A 396 -1.38 10.07 36.92
CA PRO A 396 -1.94 11.08 36.01
C PRO A 396 -1.75 12.52 36.49
N ALA A 397 -1.64 12.76 37.82
CA ALA A 397 -1.37 14.09 38.37
C ALA A 397 0.07 14.60 38.14
N ASN A 398 1.00 13.70 37.85
CA ASN A 398 2.40 14.02 37.53
C ASN A 398 2.67 14.07 36.01
N LEU A 399 1.77 13.52 35.22
CA LEU A 399 1.81 13.58 33.75
C LEU A 399 1.25 14.93 33.29
N LYS A 400 2.13 15.87 32.98
CA LYS A 400 1.78 17.22 32.55
C LYS A 400 1.45 17.23 31.07
N PHE A 401 0.50 18.05 30.70
CA PHE A 401 0.19 18.34 29.30
C PHE A 401 1.48 18.77 28.59
N LYS A 402 1.85 18.06 27.55
CA LYS A 402 3.01 18.37 26.70
C LYS A 402 2.55 19.16 25.49
N GLU A 403 1.64 18.59 24.71
CA GLU A 403 1.07 19.19 23.53
C GLU A 403 -0.17 18.41 23.06
N LEU A 404 -1.06 19.09 22.39
CA LEU A 404 -1.99 18.50 21.43
C LEU A 404 -1.47 18.86 20.05
N GLU A 405 -1.10 17.86 19.27
CA GLU A 405 -0.75 17.99 17.86
C GLU A 405 -1.97 17.70 17.03
N LEU A 406 -2.29 18.58 16.09
CA LEU A 406 -3.32 18.39 15.09
C LEU A 406 -2.63 18.33 13.72
N GLU A 407 -2.92 17.29 12.97
CA GLU A 407 -2.44 17.11 11.61
C GLU A 407 -3.64 16.99 10.67
N ASP A 408 -3.72 17.89 9.69
CA ASP A 408 -4.66 17.85 8.58
C ASP A 408 -3.87 17.49 7.33
N SER A 409 -4.13 16.33 6.72
CA SER A 409 -3.41 15.86 5.54
C SER A 409 -4.36 15.45 4.45
N ILE A 410 -4.18 16.03 3.25
CA ILE A 410 -4.88 15.61 2.04
C ILE A 410 -3.83 15.27 0.99
N ILE A 411 -3.91 14.05 0.47
CA ILE A 411 -3.04 13.58 -0.61
C ILE A 411 -3.92 13.14 -1.77
N GLU A 412 -3.74 13.76 -2.92
CA GLU A 412 -4.43 13.41 -4.16
C GLU A 412 -3.43 12.87 -5.18
N ASP A 413 -3.78 11.77 -5.85
CA ASP A 413 -3.00 11.17 -6.92
C ASP A 413 -3.92 10.77 -8.06
N SER A 414 -3.68 11.27 -9.25
CA SER A 414 -4.52 10.99 -10.41
C SER A 414 -3.71 10.68 -11.66
N GLU A 415 -4.20 9.78 -12.48
CA GLU A 415 -3.60 9.46 -13.78
C GLU A 415 -4.66 9.43 -14.89
N THR A 416 -4.38 10.11 -16.00
CA THR A 416 -5.11 9.97 -17.26
C THR A 416 -4.22 9.25 -18.26
N ALA A 417 -4.73 8.19 -18.93
CA ALA A 417 -3.95 7.49 -19.93
C ALA A 417 -4.77 7.19 -21.20
N LEU A 418 -4.10 7.29 -22.35
CA LEU A 418 -4.60 6.89 -23.66
C LEU A 418 -3.70 5.80 -24.23
N LYS A 419 -4.26 4.66 -24.60
CA LYS A 419 -3.57 3.53 -25.24
C LYS A 419 -4.21 3.21 -26.58
N LEU A 420 -3.38 3.00 -27.61
CA LEU A 420 -3.79 2.56 -28.93
C LEU A 420 -2.91 1.40 -29.37
N ASP A 421 -3.51 0.28 -29.71
CA ASP A 421 -2.85 -0.95 -30.15
C ASP A 421 -3.36 -1.36 -31.54
N PHE A 422 -2.47 -1.88 -32.36
CA PHE A 422 -2.77 -2.42 -33.66
C PHE A 422 -2.09 -3.76 -33.83
N SER A 423 -2.86 -4.81 -34.15
CA SER A 423 -2.32 -6.14 -34.38
C SER A 423 -2.82 -6.74 -35.70
N LYS A 424 -2.02 -7.61 -36.28
CA LYS A 424 -2.35 -8.30 -37.54
C LYS A 424 -1.68 -9.66 -37.56
N ASP A 425 -2.43 -10.64 -38.04
CA ASP A 425 -1.90 -11.96 -38.37
C ASP A 425 -1.02 -11.86 -39.64
N ILE A 426 0.19 -12.40 -39.52
CA ILE A 426 1.19 -12.44 -40.57
C ILE A 426 1.86 -13.82 -40.59
N GLU A 427 2.77 -14.03 -41.52
CA GLU A 427 3.62 -15.22 -41.59
C GLU A 427 5.10 -14.81 -41.55
N VAL A 428 5.86 -15.43 -40.66
CA VAL A 428 7.30 -15.17 -40.51
C VAL A 428 8.06 -16.48 -40.60
N GLY A 429 8.93 -16.59 -41.60
CA GLY A 429 9.72 -17.80 -41.82
C GLY A 429 8.92 -19.09 -42.07
N GLY A 430 7.67 -18.98 -42.57
CA GLY A 430 6.75 -20.08 -42.78
C GLY A 430 5.93 -20.48 -41.54
N ASN A 431 6.02 -19.73 -40.44
CA ASN A 431 5.23 -19.95 -39.23
C ASN A 431 4.17 -18.85 -39.08
N PRO A 432 2.96 -19.16 -38.59
CA PRO A 432 2.00 -18.14 -38.19
C PRO A 432 2.59 -17.21 -37.14
N ALA A 433 2.25 -15.93 -37.23
CA ALA A 433 2.71 -14.94 -36.26
C ALA A 433 1.73 -13.78 -36.16
N VAL A 434 1.72 -13.10 -35.01
CA VAL A 434 0.98 -11.85 -34.79
C VAL A 434 1.99 -10.72 -34.63
N ALA A 435 1.92 -9.73 -35.54
CA ALA A 435 2.62 -8.47 -35.35
C ALA A 435 1.73 -7.49 -34.59
N LYS A 436 2.23 -6.91 -33.50
CA LYS A 436 1.53 -5.91 -32.70
C LYS A 436 2.43 -4.69 -32.48
N PHE A 437 1.86 -3.51 -32.63
CA PHE A 437 2.51 -2.26 -32.26
C PHE A 437 1.49 -1.32 -31.62
N GLY A 438 1.97 -0.41 -30.81
CA GLY A 438 1.08 0.54 -30.16
C GLY A 438 1.81 1.74 -29.60
N LEU A 439 1.00 2.65 -29.09
CA LEU A 439 1.45 3.81 -28.36
C LEU A 439 0.62 3.99 -27.07
N LYS A 440 1.23 4.58 -26.04
CA LYS A 440 0.56 4.94 -24.79
C LYS A 440 1.07 6.29 -24.34
N TYR A 441 0.15 7.16 -23.95
CA TYR A 441 0.45 8.39 -23.22
C TYR A 441 -0.20 8.33 -21.85
N ARG A 442 0.54 8.72 -20.83
CA ARG A 442 0.09 8.80 -19.43
C ARG A 442 0.46 10.18 -18.89
N SER A 443 -0.45 10.80 -18.17
CA SER A 443 -0.21 12.02 -17.42
C SER A 443 -0.70 11.82 -16.00
N ARG A 444 0.20 11.91 -15.02
CA ARG A 444 -0.05 11.70 -13.60
C ARG A 444 0.25 12.97 -12.83
N GLU A 445 -0.61 13.29 -11.88
CA GLU A 445 -0.45 14.42 -10.96
C GLU A 445 -0.59 13.92 -9.52
N VAL A 446 0.36 14.28 -8.67
CA VAL A 446 0.33 14.04 -7.23
C VAL A 446 0.39 15.38 -6.52
N ASP A 447 -0.53 15.62 -5.60
CA ASP A 447 -0.64 16.83 -4.77
C ASP A 447 -0.68 16.42 -3.30
N VAL A 448 0.22 16.94 -2.49
CA VAL A 448 0.34 16.67 -1.06
C VAL A 448 0.22 17.97 -0.31
N ASP A 449 -0.81 18.12 0.48
CA ASP A 449 -1.10 19.29 1.33
C ASP A 449 -1.25 18.79 2.78
N LYS A 450 -0.31 19.20 3.64
CA LYS A 450 -0.29 18.85 5.05
C LYS A 450 -0.17 20.08 5.92
N ASN A 451 -1.02 20.16 6.93
CA ASN A 451 -1.01 21.24 7.90
C ASN A 451 -0.82 20.69 9.31
N LYS A 452 0.19 21.15 10.00
CA LYS A 452 0.49 20.74 11.36
C LYS A 452 0.34 21.93 12.34
N SER A 453 -0.41 21.70 13.41
CA SER A 453 -0.70 22.73 14.41
C SER A 453 -0.57 22.17 15.82
N PHE A 454 -0.18 23.03 16.77
CA PHE A 454 0.00 22.65 18.17
C PHE A 454 -0.83 23.52 19.10
N TYR A 455 -1.28 22.88 20.17
CA TYR A 455 -1.88 23.56 21.32
C TYR A 455 -1.17 23.10 22.59
N GLU A 456 -0.87 24.07 23.47
CA GLU A 456 -0.25 23.83 24.78
C GLU A 456 -1.18 24.22 25.92
N ASP A 457 -1.05 23.55 27.08
CA ASP A 457 -1.88 23.74 28.25
C ASP A 457 -1.07 23.47 29.53
N ASP A 458 -1.52 23.99 30.65
CA ASP A 458 -0.92 23.78 31.99
C ASP A 458 -1.57 22.63 32.78
N ARG A 459 -2.60 21.97 32.22
CA ARG A 459 -3.33 20.84 32.82
C ARG A 459 -2.46 19.60 32.96
N THR A 460 -2.94 18.65 33.74
CA THR A 460 -2.36 17.30 33.83
C THR A 460 -3.31 16.28 33.27
N MET A 461 -2.82 15.05 33.03
CA MET A 461 -3.69 13.96 32.57
C MET A 461 -4.86 13.70 33.52
N ALA A 462 -4.74 13.98 34.83
CA ALA A 462 -5.83 13.82 35.80
C ALA A 462 -7.08 14.65 35.42
N ASP A 463 -6.91 15.77 34.69
CA ASP A 463 -7.99 16.64 34.24
C ASP A 463 -8.76 16.08 33.03
N PHE A 464 -8.24 15.00 32.44
CA PHE A 464 -8.79 14.33 31.25
C PHE A 464 -9.50 13.01 31.55
N ASN A 465 -10.00 12.82 32.79
CA ASN A 465 -10.75 11.63 33.22
C ASN A 465 -10.05 10.31 32.81
N PRO A 466 -8.77 10.11 33.17
CA PRO A 466 -8.02 8.97 32.66
C PRO A 466 -8.57 7.64 33.13
N SER A 467 -8.42 6.62 32.30
CA SER A 467 -8.85 5.25 32.59
C SER A 467 -7.73 4.24 32.37
N GLN A 468 -7.76 3.16 33.18
CA GLN A 468 -6.82 2.04 33.03
C GLN A 468 -7.30 1.09 31.94
N LEU A 469 -6.48 0.88 30.91
CA LEU A 469 -6.72 -0.12 29.89
C LEU A 469 -6.20 -1.49 30.30
N SER A 470 -6.79 -2.53 29.76
CA SER A 470 -6.31 -3.91 29.95
C SER A 470 -5.10 -4.16 29.06
N TRP A 471 -3.92 -4.38 29.69
CA TRP A 471 -2.70 -4.72 28.98
C TRP A 471 -2.39 -6.21 29.13
N PRO A 472 -2.23 -6.99 28.04
CA PRO A 472 -2.17 -8.45 28.10
C PRO A 472 -0.80 -9.00 28.46
N PHE A 473 0.26 -8.17 28.58
CA PHE A 473 1.62 -8.63 28.81
C PHE A 473 2.02 -8.49 30.29
N PRO A 474 2.07 -9.60 31.06
CA PRO A 474 2.40 -9.56 32.47
C PRO A 474 3.78 -8.96 32.73
N GLY A 475 3.89 -8.11 33.75
CA GLY A 475 5.12 -7.45 34.17
C GLY A 475 5.41 -6.12 33.49
N GLN A 476 4.72 -5.80 32.41
CA GLN A 476 4.71 -4.45 31.83
C GLN A 476 3.62 -3.61 32.49
N VAL A 477 3.90 -2.34 32.69
CA VAL A 477 2.92 -1.36 33.20
C VAL A 477 2.53 -0.49 32.00
N PHE A 478 1.25 -0.56 31.62
CA PHE A 478 0.64 0.38 30.69
C PHE A 478 -0.10 1.40 31.54
N SER A 479 0.17 2.70 31.36
CA SER A 479 -0.38 3.74 32.20
C SER A 479 -1.87 3.96 31.99
N GLN A 480 -2.51 4.77 32.82
CA GLN A 480 -3.83 5.28 32.54
C GLN A 480 -3.74 6.22 31.34
N GLN A 481 -4.80 6.22 30.53
CA GLN A 481 -4.86 6.99 29.29
C GLN A 481 -6.02 7.99 29.34
N ALA A 482 -5.85 9.15 28.71
CA ALA A 482 -6.85 10.19 28.65
C ALA A 482 -8.16 9.73 27.99
N ASN A 483 -9.28 10.34 28.37
CA ASN A 483 -10.57 10.03 27.75
C ASN A 483 -10.62 10.60 26.31
N PRO A 484 -10.81 9.78 25.28
CA PRO A 484 -10.83 10.20 23.87
C PRO A 484 -11.85 11.31 23.59
N ALA A 485 -13.03 11.27 24.26
CA ALA A 485 -14.05 12.30 24.06
C ALA A 485 -13.58 13.70 24.48
N LEU A 486 -12.61 13.80 25.41
CA LEU A 486 -12.02 15.09 25.78
C LEU A 486 -10.91 15.51 24.81
N VAL A 487 -10.26 14.58 24.13
CA VAL A 487 -9.32 14.85 23.02
C VAL A 487 -10.11 15.45 21.85
N TYR A 488 -11.19 14.81 21.42
CA TYR A 488 -12.10 15.35 20.39
C TYR A 488 -12.67 16.74 20.75
N ALA A 489 -12.94 16.98 22.03
CA ALA A 489 -13.43 18.28 22.48
C ALA A 489 -12.37 19.39 22.38
N LEU A 490 -11.08 19.05 22.54
CA LEU A 490 -9.97 19.98 22.36
C LEU A 490 -9.70 20.31 20.89
N GLN A 491 -9.78 19.33 20.02
CA GLN A 491 -9.59 19.47 18.57
C GLN A 491 -10.47 20.59 17.99
N ASN A 492 -11.67 20.78 18.55
CA ASN A 492 -12.59 21.81 18.11
C ASN A 492 -12.32 23.22 18.71
N GLN A 493 -11.25 23.40 19.48
CA GLN A 493 -10.86 24.70 20.08
C GLN A 493 -9.85 25.42 19.20
N THR A 494 -10.30 25.93 18.06
CA THR A 494 -9.44 26.54 17.01
C THR A 494 -8.79 27.86 17.39
N ASP A 495 -9.28 28.57 18.45
CA ASP A 495 -8.83 29.94 18.75
C ASP A 495 -7.43 30.03 19.39
N SER A 496 -6.77 28.92 19.69
CA SER A 496 -5.47 28.86 20.39
C SER A 496 -4.39 28.05 19.67
N LEU A 497 -4.64 27.60 18.46
CA LEU A 497 -3.68 26.79 17.68
C LEU A 497 -2.53 27.62 17.16
N THR A 498 -1.32 27.05 17.22
CA THR A 498 -0.11 27.62 16.60
C THR A 498 0.29 26.72 15.45
N LEU A 499 0.27 27.27 14.22
CA LEU A 499 0.73 26.53 13.05
C LEU A 499 2.25 26.29 13.15
N ASP A 500 2.68 25.05 12.95
CA ASP A 500 4.06 24.74 12.65
C ASP A 500 4.33 24.95 11.18
N GLY A 501 4.67 26.18 10.82
CA GLY A 501 4.91 26.54 9.42
C GLY A 501 6.10 25.80 8.83
N GLN A 502 7.09 25.43 9.63
CA GLN A 502 8.25 24.70 9.11
C GLN A 502 7.87 23.27 8.73
N GLU A 503 7.23 22.51 9.63
CA GLU A 503 6.81 21.14 9.32
C GLU A 503 5.75 21.11 8.23
N THR A 504 4.80 22.05 8.21
CA THR A 504 3.82 22.21 7.14
C THR A 504 4.48 22.39 5.76
N TYR A 505 5.35 23.38 5.59
CA TYR A 505 5.94 23.68 4.28
C TYR A 505 6.90 22.60 3.78
N LEU A 506 7.55 21.84 4.67
CA LEU A 506 8.50 20.80 4.29
C LEU A 506 7.83 19.49 3.84
N GLU A 507 6.52 19.36 4.00
CA GLU A 507 5.78 18.20 3.55
C GLU A 507 4.90 18.46 2.33
N ASP A 508 4.69 19.74 1.97
CA ASP A 508 3.87 20.14 0.83
C ASP A 508 4.62 20.06 -0.49
N TYR A 509 4.07 19.34 -1.44
CA TYR A 509 4.58 19.31 -2.81
C TYR A 509 3.53 18.93 -3.83
N LYS A 510 3.76 19.38 -5.08
CA LYS A 510 2.97 18.98 -6.24
C LYS A 510 3.90 18.52 -7.36
N THR A 511 3.66 17.32 -7.88
CA THR A 511 4.46 16.72 -8.95
C THR A 511 3.57 16.28 -10.11
N THR A 512 3.98 16.60 -11.33
CA THR A 512 3.39 16.08 -12.58
C THR A 512 4.39 15.20 -13.30
N GLU A 513 3.95 14.05 -13.82
CA GLU A 513 4.74 13.08 -14.56
C GLU A 513 4.03 12.70 -15.86
N ASP A 514 4.61 13.09 -17.00
CA ASP A 514 4.11 12.76 -18.33
C ASP A 514 4.97 11.66 -18.95
N ILE A 515 4.35 10.58 -19.44
CA ILE A 515 5.06 9.45 -20.05
C ILE A 515 4.48 9.19 -21.43
N PHE A 516 5.32 9.29 -22.44
CA PHE A 516 5.00 8.87 -23.80
C PHE A 516 5.75 7.58 -24.13
N ALA A 517 5.02 6.56 -24.59
CA ALA A 517 5.57 5.25 -24.91
C ALA A 517 5.16 4.78 -26.30
N VAL A 518 6.08 4.12 -26.98
CA VAL A 518 5.83 3.39 -28.24
C VAL A 518 6.43 1.98 -28.12
N TYR A 519 5.78 1.01 -28.74
CA TYR A 519 6.30 -0.35 -28.76
C TYR A 519 5.98 -1.07 -30.06
N GLY A 520 6.78 -2.12 -30.34
CA GLY A 520 6.52 -3.09 -31.37
C GLY A 520 6.91 -4.49 -30.89
N MET A 521 6.09 -5.48 -31.17
CA MET A 521 6.32 -6.87 -30.80
C MET A 521 5.84 -7.85 -31.86
N LEU A 522 6.39 -9.04 -31.78
CA LEU A 522 6.02 -10.17 -32.61
C LEU A 522 5.81 -11.40 -31.72
N THR A 523 4.67 -12.07 -31.89
CA THR A 523 4.38 -13.39 -31.33
C THR A 523 4.33 -14.40 -32.44
N SER A 524 5.21 -15.39 -32.43
CA SER A 524 5.36 -16.40 -33.48
C SER A 524 5.06 -17.79 -32.97
N ASP A 525 4.18 -18.51 -33.65
CA ASP A 525 3.93 -19.92 -33.36
C ASP A 525 5.04 -20.75 -34.00
N LEU A 526 5.80 -21.47 -33.19
CA LEU A 526 6.84 -22.38 -33.60
C LEU A 526 6.32 -23.83 -33.51
N GLU A 527 6.99 -24.78 -34.16
CA GLU A 527 6.62 -26.20 -34.15
C GLU A 527 6.36 -26.77 -32.72
N ASN A 528 7.16 -26.34 -31.73
CA ASN A 528 7.08 -26.83 -30.36
C ASN A 528 7.02 -25.70 -29.35
N GLY A 529 6.39 -24.56 -29.68
CA GLY A 529 6.31 -23.45 -28.71
C GLY A 529 5.84 -22.14 -29.30
N VAL A 530 5.78 -21.12 -28.46
CA VAL A 530 5.44 -19.74 -28.81
C VAL A 530 6.58 -18.82 -28.40
N LEU A 531 7.01 -17.96 -29.31
CA LEU A 531 8.07 -16.98 -29.07
C LEU A 531 7.49 -15.55 -29.21
N THR A 532 7.48 -14.80 -28.11
CA THR A 532 7.09 -13.40 -28.09
C THR A 532 8.31 -12.53 -27.82
N TYR A 533 8.58 -11.55 -28.68
CA TYR A 533 9.71 -10.63 -28.50
C TYR A 533 9.41 -9.25 -29.09
N GLY A 534 10.10 -8.25 -28.59
CA GLY A 534 9.98 -6.88 -29.08
C GLY A 534 10.70 -5.87 -28.21
N VAL A 535 10.34 -4.62 -28.41
CA VAL A 535 10.92 -3.50 -27.69
C VAL A 535 9.86 -2.44 -27.41
N ARG A 536 9.97 -1.83 -26.23
CA ARG A 536 9.23 -0.65 -25.81
C ARG A 536 10.21 0.48 -25.55
N VAL A 537 9.85 1.71 -25.91
CA VAL A 537 10.61 2.92 -25.57
C VAL A 537 9.65 3.85 -24.85
N GLU A 538 10.06 4.32 -23.70
CA GLU A 538 9.34 5.30 -22.87
C GLU A 538 10.16 6.57 -22.72
N LYS A 539 9.53 7.74 -22.90
CA LYS A 539 10.07 9.03 -22.51
C LYS A 539 9.20 9.61 -21.39
N MET A 540 9.82 9.94 -20.27
CA MET A 540 9.21 10.61 -19.14
C MET A 540 9.70 12.06 -19.09
N ASP A 541 8.79 12.97 -18.82
CA ASP A 541 9.06 14.35 -18.44
C ASP A 541 8.37 14.60 -17.09
N MET A 542 9.12 15.04 -16.05
CA MET A 542 8.61 15.30 -14.71
C MET A 542 8.85 16.75 -14.31
N SER A 543 7.88 17.36 -13.63
CA SER A 543 7.96 18.69 -13.04
C SER A 543 7.42 18.66 -11.61
N SER A 544 8.20 19.15 -10.66
CA SER A 544 7.84 19.19 -9.25
C SER A 544 7.98 20.59 -8.68
N SER A 545 7.05 20.98 -7.81
CA SER A 545 7.07 22.21 -7.01
C SER A 545 6.86 21.85 -5.55
N ALA A 546 7.57 22.53 -4.65
CA ALA A 546 7.53 22.36 -3.21
C ALA A 546 7.87 23.70 -2.55
N PHE A 547 8.19 23.67 -1.26
CA PHE A 547 8.60 24.84 -0.51
C PHE A 547 9.92 24.59 0.23
N ASP A 548 10.59 25.70 0.59
CA ASP A 548 11.62 25.66 1.64
C ASP A 548 10.97 25.86 3.03
N GLN A 549 11.78 25.74 4.07
CA GLN A 549 11.32 25.89 5.47
C GLN A 549 10.70 27.25 5.81
N ASP A 550 10.93 28.26 4.99
CA ASP A 550 10.39 29.62 5.16
C ASP A 550 9.12 29.84 4.31
N GLY A 551 8.65 28.80 3.60
CA GLY A 551 7.49 28.84 2.71
C GLY A 551 7.77 29.48 1.34
N ASN A 552 9.04 29.63 0.94
CA ASN A 552 9.34 30.12 -0.41
C ASN A 552 9.24 28.95 -1.41
N PRO A 553 8.61 29.18 -2.58
CA PRO A 553 8.42 28.14 -3.56
C PRO A 553 9.74 27.67 -4.20
N THR A 554 9.92 26.35 -4.26
CA THR A 554 11.00 25.67 -4.98
C THR A 554 10.45 24.95 -6.19
N LYS A 555 11.25 24.73 -7.23
CA LYS A 555 10.84 23.99 -8.44
C LYS A 555 12.00 23.20 -9.00
N ALA A 556 11.67 22.04 -9.55
CA ALA A 556 12.61 21.18 -10.26
C ALA A 556 11.93 20.48 -11.44
N SER A 557 12.72 20.00 -12.39
CA SER A 557 12.24 19.19 -13.51
C SER A 557 13.31 18.19 -13.90
N SER A 558 12.92 17.00 -14.32
CA SER A 558 13.81 15.97 -14.85
C SER A 558 13.15 15.27 -16.04
N ASP A 559 13.96 14.67 -16.91
CA ASP A 559 13.50 13.82 -18.00
C ASP A 559 14.33 12.55 -18.07
N HIS A 560 13.71 11.49 -18.53
CA HIS A 560 14.37 10.19 -18.67
C HIS A 560 13.82 9.44 -19.88
N THR A 561 14.71 8.78 -20.65
CA THR A 561 14.31 7.91 -21.76
C THR A 561 14.80 6.50 -21.51
N PHE A 562 13.88 5.55 -21.55
CA PHE A 562 14.15 4.15 -21.24
C PHE A 562 13.81 3.24 -22.43
N VAL A 563 14.67 2.27 -22.69
CA VAL A 563 14.47 1.25 -23.72
C VAL A 563 14.34 -0.12 -23.05
N ALA A 564 13.18 -0.75 -23.23
CA ALA A 564 12.79 -2.01 -22.60
C ALA A 564 12.63 -3.13 -23.66
N PRO A 565 13.71 -3.82 -24.06
CA PRO A 565 13.61 -5.06 -24.84
C PRO A 565 13.01 -6.19 -23.98
N SER A 566 12.25 -7.09 -24.58
CA SER A 566 11.81 -8.31 -23.92
C SER A 566 11.70 -9.49 -24.90
N ILE A 567 11.94 -10.68 -24.36
CA ILE A 567 11.79 -11.98 -25.04
C ILE A 567 11.14 -12.94 -24.06
N ASN A 568 10.02 -13.57 -24.46
CA ASN A 568 9.36 -14.64 -23.73
C ASN A 568 9.26 -15.86 -24.64
N TYR A 569 9.72 -17.02 -24.20
CA TYR A 569 9.60 -18.27 -24.95
C TYR A 569 8.92 -19.34 -24.12
N LYS A 570 7.80 -19.84 -24.65
CA LYS A 570 7.00 -20.94 -24.13
C LYS A 570 7.25 -22.17 -24.98
N HIS A 571 7.93 -23.18 -24.43
CA HIS A 571 8.26 -24.43 -25.12
C HIS A 571 7.40 -25.58 -24.62
N PHE A 572 6.74 -26.30 -25.53
CA PHE A 572 5.96 -27.50 -25.22
C PHE A 572 6.88 -28.72 -25.20
N ILE A 573 7.28 -29.19 -24.01
CA ILE A 573 8.07 -30.42 -23.85
C ILE A 573 7.17 -31.62 -24.22
N ASN A 574 5.94 -31.60 -23.78
CA ASN A 574 4.86 -32.51 -24.14
C ASN A 574 3.49 -31.86 -23.82
N GLU A 575 2.38 -32.57 -24.05
CA GLU A 575 1.03 -32.06 -23.83
C GLU A 575 0.77 -31.52 -22.43
N ASN A 576 1.49 -32.02 -21.42
CA ASN A 576 1.27 -31.67 -20.03
C ASN A 576 2.42 -30.85 -19.42
N THR A 577 3.53 -30.65 -20.13
CA THR A 577 4.74 -30.03 -19.55
C THR A 577 5.24 -28.91 -20.42
N LEU A 578 5.37 -27.71 -19.82
CA LEU A 578 5.89 -26.50 -20.44
C LEU A 578 7.23 -26.11 -19.80
N LEU A 579 8.12 -25.57 -20.63
CA LEU A 579 9.28 -24.79 -20.20
C LEU A 579 9.05 -23.34 -20.62
N ARG A 580 9.14 -22.42 -19.70
CA ARG A 580 9.14 -20.98 -20.02
C ARG A 580 10.49 -20.37 -19.70
N THR A 581 10.96 -19.52 -20.59
CA THR A 581 12.13 -18.69 -20.36
C THR A 581 11.80 -17.26 -20.75
N ALA A 582 12.26 -16.30 -19.98
CA ALA A 582 12.02 -14.89 -20.27
C ALA A 582 13.25 -14.04 -19.96
N TYR A 583 13.44 -13.02 -20.78
CA TYR A 583 14.28 -11.89 -20.52
C TYR A 583 13.48 -10.62 -20.71
N SER A 584 13.59 -9.68 -19.77
CA SER A 584 13.01 -8.34 -19.92
C SER A 584 13.86 -7.31 -19.19
N ARG A 585 13.94 -6.12 -19.77
CA ARG A 585 14.47 -4.94 -19.08
C ARG A 585 13.30 -4.11 -18.59
N SER A 586 13.32 -3.70 -17.33
CA SER A 586 12.29 -2.91 -16.67
C SER A 586 12.90 -1.83 -15.79
N LEU A 587 12.09 -0.87 -15.38
CA LEU A 587 12.49 0.18 -14.45
C LEU A 587 11.51 0.30 -13.28
N SER A 588 11.91 1.06 -12.25
CA SER A 588 11.00 1.66 -11.27
C SER A 588 11.45 3.09 -11.03
N ARG A 589 10.50 4.04 -11.17
CA ARG A 589 10.78 5.46 -11.01
C ARG A 589 10.92 5.81 -9.52
N PRO A 590 11.72 6.85 -9.16
CA PRO A 590 11.81 7.33 -7.80
C PRO A 590 10.45 7.68 -7.23
N SER A 591 10.25 7.55 -5.92
CA SER A 591 9.03 8.02 -5.26
C SER A 591 8.93 9.54 -5.33
N PHE A 592 7.72 10.09 -5.37
CA PHE A 592 7.50 11.52 -5.54
C PHE A 592 8.10 12.34 -4.41
N ASN A 593 7.98 11.87 -3.16
CA ASN A 593 8.58 12.52 -1.99
C ASN A 593 10.12 12.54 -2.04
N SER A 594 10.78 11.57 -2.69
CA SER A 594 12.25 11.56 -2.82
C SER A 594 12.75 12.58 -3.84
N THR A 595 11.92 12.95 -4.82
CA THR A 595 12.26 13.91 -5.89
C THR A 595 11.68 15.30 -5.69
N ALA A 596 10.74 15.49 -4.75
CA ALA A 596 10.18 16.79 -4.44
C ALA A 596 11.30 17.74 -3.96
N PRO A 597 11.43 18.96 -4.54
CA PRO A 597 12.52 19.87 -4.23
C PRO A 597 12.32 20.63 -2.90
N VAL A 598 11.93 19.91 -1.86
CA VAL A 598 11.81 20.40 -0.48
C VAL A 598 13.18 20.70 0.06
N LEU A 599 13.37 21.86 0.71
CA LEU A 599 14.67 22.31 1.23
C LEU A 599 14.56 22.78 2.68
N GLU A 600 15.21 22.05 3.60
CA GLU A 600 15.41 22.45 4.99
C GLU A 600 16.85 22.87 5.21
N LEU A 601 17.08 24.01 5.87
CA LEU A 601 18.39 24.54 6.21
C LEU A 601 18.50 24.78 7.73
N GLU A 602 19.53 24.23 8.35
CA GLU A 602 19.91 24.53 9.72
C GLU A 602 21.31 25.17 9.72
N ILE A 603 21.39 26.44 10.09
CA ILE A 603 22.62 27.24 10.06
C ILE A 603 23.11 27.48 11.50
N THR A 604 24.29 26.98 11.83
CA THR A 604 24.94 27.18 13.15
C THR A 604 26.32 27.80 12.95
N GLY A 605 26.41 29.11 13.04
CA GLY A 605 27.65 29.83 12.74
C GLY A 605 28.00 29.78 11.26
N GLU A 606 29.10 29.11 10.90
CA GLU A 606 29.51 28.87 9.52
C GLU A 606 29.09 27.48 9.01
N ASP A 607 28.53 26.65 9.85
CA ASP A 607 28.12 25.29 9.51
C ASP A 607 26.68 25.30 8.99
N ILE A 608 26.47 24.66 7.83
CA ILE A 608 25.19 24.51 7.15
C ILE A 608 24.90 23.04 6.97
N LYS A 609 23.86 22.56 7.61
CA LYS A 609 23.28 21.21 7.43
C LYS A 609 21.81 21.32 7.04
N GLY A 610 21.17 20.23 6.61
CA GLY A 610 19.76 20.25 6.28
C GLY A 610 19.25 18.97 5.62
N LYS A 611 18.09 19.07 5.00
CA LYS A 611 17.47 18.01 4.19
C LYS A 611 17.11 18.56 2.81
N TYR A 612 17.17 17.70 1.83
CA TYR A 612 16.80 18.04 0.46
C TYR A 612 16.29 16.81 -0.29
N GLY A 613 15.12 16.91 -0.93
CA GLY A 613 14.68 15.94 -1.91
C GLY A 613 15.47 16.10 -3.21
N ASN A 614 15.80 15.00 -3.88
CA ASN A 614 16.69 15.01 -5.02
C ASN A 614 15.95 14.75 -6.34
N PRO A 615 15.64 15.81 -7.12
CA PRO A 615 14.95 15.66 -8.41
C PRO A 615 15.82 15.03 -9.51
N ASP A 616 17.14 14.93 -9.31
CA ASP A 616 18.10 14.39 -10.28
C ASP A 616 18.30 12.86 -10.11
N LEU A 617 17.43 12.19 -9.37
CA LEU A 617 17.50 10.74 -9.20
C LEU A 617 17.19 10.01 -10.50
N ASP A 618 18.11 9.11 -10.89
CA ASP A 618 17.84 8.14 -11.93
C ASP A 618 16.88 7.05 -11.44
N PRO A 619 15.99 6.53 -12.30
CA PRO A 619 15.18 5.36 -11.98
C PRO A 619 16.03 4.12 -11.66
N TYR A 620 15.52 3.23 -10.79
CA TYR A 620 16.03 1.86 -10.75
C TYR A 620 15.87 1.25 -12.13
N GLU A 621 16.88 0.58 -12.63
CA GLU A 621 16.82 -0.22 -13.85
C GLU A 621 17.13 -1.68 -13.55
N SER A 622 16.48 -2.61 -14.24
CA SER A 622 16.67 -4.03 -13.99
C SER A 622 16.72 -4.86 -15.26
N ASP A 623 17.76 -5.70 -15.37
CA ASP A 623 17.78 -6.83 -16.28
C ASP A 623 17.24 -8.07 -15.58
N ASN A 624 16.14 -8.62 -16.10
CA ASN A 624 15.40 -9.72 -15.50
C ASN A 624 15.53 -10.98 -16.35
N PHE A 625 15.92 -12.09 -15.74
CA PHE A 625 16.02 -13.41 -16.37
C PHE A 625 15.17 -14.41 -15.59
N ASP A 626 14.32 -15.13 -16.30
CA ASP A 626 13.37 -16.07 -15.73
C ASP A 626 13.39 -17.40 -16.44
N ILE A 627 13.24 -18.49 -15.69
CA ILE A 627 13.02 -19.84 -16.20
C ILE A 627 12.04 -20.58 -15.30
N SER A 628 11.08 -21.27 -15.87
CA SER A 628 10.18 -22.17 -15.14
C SER A 628 9.85 -23.42 -15.93
N ILE A 629 9.69 -24.54 -15.20
CA ILE A 629 9.10 -25.78 -15.71
C ILE A 629 7.76 -25.95 -15.01
N GLU A 630 6.72 -26.19 -15.81
CA GLU A 630 5.35 -26.27 -15.35
C GLU A 630 4.73 -27.57 -15.83
N TYR A 631 4.11 -28.32 -14.93
CA TYR A 631 3.37 -29.54 -15.22
C TYR A 631 1.89 -29.33 -14.96
N TYR A 632 1.08 -29.59 -15.94
CA TYR A 632 -0.39 -29.49 -15.91
C TYR A 632 -0.99 -30.87 -16.09
N GLY A 633 -1.34 -31.51 -14.98
CA GLY A 633 -1.93 -32.84 -14.97
C GLY A 633 -3.46 -32.78 -14.93
N ASN A 634 -4.08 -33.95 -14.91
CA ASN A 634 -5.54 -34.07 -14.78
C ASN A 634 -6.00 -33.71 -13.36
N ASN A 635 -7.25 -33.25 -13.21
CA ASN A 635 -7.90 -33.04 -11.91
C ASN A 635 -7.18 -32.10 -10.93
N LEU A 636 -6.81 -30.87 -11.36
CA LEU A 636 -6.12 -29.86 -10.54
C LEU A 636 -4.66 -30.20 -10.14
N SER A 637 -4.04 -31.13 -10.85
CA SER A 637 -2.62 -31.40 -10.64
C SER A 637 -1.78 -30.35 -11.36
N TYR A 638 -1.30 -29.37 -10.63
CA TYR A 638 -0.37 -28.35 -11.12
C TYR A 638 0.90 -28.36 -10.27
N LEU A 639 2.06 -28.39 -10.94
CA LEU A 639 3.36 -28.27 -10.31
C LEU A 639 4.22 -27.32 -11.11
N SER A 640 4.81 -26.33 -10.47
CA SER A 640 5.75 -25.41 -11.09
C SER A 640 7.03 -25.29 -10.27
N VAL A 641 8.16 -25.27 -10.97
CA VAL A 641 9.46 -24.95 -10.39
C VAL A 641 10.09 -23.86 -11.26
N GLY A 642 10.45 -22.75 -10.64
CA GLY A 642 11.05 -21.62 -11.33
C GLY A 642 12.28 -21.08 -10.62
N ALA A 643 13.15 -20.44 -11.40
CA ALA A 643 14.26 -19.64 -10.90
C ALA A 643 14.27 -18.29 -11.63
N PHE A 644 14.74 -17.26 -10.95
CA PHE A 644 14.86 -15.93 -11.53
C PHE A 644 16.15 -15.27 -11.07
N LEU A 645 16.65 -14.34 -11.88
CA LEU A 645 17.77 -13.47 -11.58
C LEU A 645 17.38 -12.04 -11.98
N LYS A 646 17.55 -11.09 -11.08
CA LYS A 646 17.36 -9.65 -11.35
C LYS A 646 18.65 -8.92 -11.05
N LYS A 647 19.22 -8.27 -12.05
CA LYS A 647 20.32 -7.34 -11.87
C LYS A 647 19.74 -5.93 -11.82
N ILE A 648 19.82 -5.30 -10.66
CA ILE A 648 19.22 -3.99 -10.40
C ILE A 648 20.37 -2.98 -10.28
N ASP A 649 20.33 -1.95 -11.11
CA ASP A 649 21.25 -0.83 -11.13
C ASP A 649 20.53 0.44 -10.61
N ASN A 650 21.26 1.48 -10.22
CA ASN A 650 20.76 2.77 -9.72
C ASN A 650 19.89 2.66 -8.46
N ALA A 651 20.18 1.72 -7.56
CA ALA A 651 19.40 1.60 -6.32
C ALA A 651 19.37 2.92 -5.54
N ILE A 652 18.18 3.35 -5.14
CA ILE A 652 17.97 4.63 -4.45
C ILE A 652 17.97 4.39 -2.95
N TYR A 653 18.71 5.20 -2.20
CA TYR A 653 18.71 5.14 -0.74
C TYR A 653 18.91 6.53 -0.12
N LYS A 654 18.39 6.70 1.07
CA LYS A 654 18.52 7.92 1.87
C LYS A 654 19.87 7.90 2.61
N THR A 655 20.61 8.99 2.58
CA THR A 655 21.92 9.10 3.22
C THR A 655 22.21 10.53 3.68
N ILE A 656 23.24 10.69 4.50
CA ILE A 656 23.78 11.99 4.87
C ILE A 656 25.08 12.21 4.11
N GLN A 657 25.09 13.13 3.15
CA GLN A 657 26.29 13.60 2.48
C GLN A 657 26.97 14.66 3.34
N LYS A 658 28.22 14.46 3.73
CA LYS A 658 28.96 15.38 4.61
C LYS A 658 29.15 16.77 4.02
N THR A 659 29.30 16.84 2.69
CA THR A 659 29.43 18.09 1.94
C THR A 659 28.73 17.94 0.61
N ALA A 660 27.87 18.89 0.25
CA ALA A 660 27.18 18.92 -1.04
C ALA A 660 26.89 20.37 -1.44
N THR A 661 26.69 20.63 -2.71
CA THR A 661 26.14 21.90 -3.19
C THR A 661 24.87 21.60 -3.96
N ILE A 662 23.72 22.04 -3.44
CA ILE A 662 22.39 21.77 -3.97
C ILE A 662 21.69 23.11 -4.15
N ASN A 663 21.15 23.37 -5.35
CA ASN A 663 20.50 24.64 -5.70
C ASN A 663 21.33 25.89 -5.34
N GLY A 664 22.66 25.81 -5.44
CA GLY A 664 23.57 26.90 -5.10
C GLY A 664 23.86 27.09 -3.61
N VAL A 665 23.27 26.29 -2.74
CA VAL A 665 23.56 26.22 -1.31
C VAL A 665 24.65 25.19 -1.07
N SER A 666 25.72 25.58 -0.40
CA SER A 666 26.83 24.68 -0.03
C SER A 666 26.65 24.19 1.40
N PHE A 667 26.29 22.93 1.55
CA PHE A 667 26.24 22.22 2.83
C PHE A 667 27.66 21.79 3.21
N ASN A 668 28.11 22.11 4.40
CA ASN A 668 29.45 21.78 4.92
C ASN A 668 29.43 20.96 6.22
N ASP A 669 28.26 20.76 6.83
CA ASP A 669 28.06 19.96 8.04
C ASP A 669 27.05 18.81 7.84
N GLY A 670 26.69 18.51 6.60
CA GLY A 670 25.85 17.40 6.22
C GLY A 670 24.50 17.80 5.64
N VAL A 671 24.08 17.07 4.60
CA VAL A 671 22.73 17.14 4.07
C VAL A 671 22.15 15.73 3.97
N GLU A 672 20.99 15.54 4.58
CA GLU A 672 20.19 14.33 4.40
C GLU A 672 19.49 14.40 3.04
N THR A 673 19.75 13.44 2.18
CA THR A 673 19.19 13.40 0.83
C THR A 673 19.12 11.97 0.29
N TRP A 674 18.44 11.82 -0.82
CA TRP A 674 18.36 10.58 -1.57
C TRP A 674 19.42 10.57 -2.67
N ILE A 675 20.07 9.43 -2.89
CA ILE A 675 21.05 9.26 -3.95
C ILE A 675 20.90 7.90 -4.61
N ASN A 676 21.39 7.77 -5.85
CA ASN A 676 21.57 6.47 -6.48
C ASN A 676 22.86 5.82 -5.95
N ALA A 677 22.84 4.50 -5.78
CA ALA A 677 24.04 3.75 -5.46
C ALA A 677 25.04 3.82 -6.62
N GLU A 678 26.30 4.04 -6.31
CA GLU A 678 27.39 3.84 -7.27
C GLU A 678 27.58 2.33 -7.49
N ASP A 679 27.93 1.90 -8.72
CA ASP A 679 28.18 0.50 -9.12
C ASP A 679 29.35 -0.16 -8.36
#